data_0a7be8206974b531d39f46b9b6800d28
#
_entry.id   0a7be8206974b531d39f46b9b6800d28
#
_cell.length_a   1.000
_cell.length_b   1.000
_cell.length_c   1.000
_cell.angle_alpha   90.00
_cell.angle_beta   90.00
_cell.angle_gamma   90.00
#
_symmetry.space_group_name_H-M   'P 1'
#
loop_
_entity.id
_entity.type
_entity.pdbx_description
1 polymer ?
#
loop_
_entity_poly.entity_id
_entity_poly.type
_entity_poly.pdbx_seq_one_letter_code
_entity_poly.pdbx_strand_id
1 'polypeptide(L)'
;MRSANVYNKELSRHQLGGFIPVYDQIPGTHYFLLDGNRLGFMFICSPSPGVFDNQQDVLTELFKMDFPADTICQTSLTALPDLILHLSAWSAVRGGRMEGHDKLKGDLLTAYQLDYYDRSLNEPLKPDHDKLMLRDFQVWISFSIPLKSALPSEIEKTRIDALYSDLISKLNTVGLFPHKVGAENWLYCMDKLLHPGKTSRWSEGHVEASTMRRLNEQINVPGRKYTVTENHFSSTTQSNDISEHRYFKQLSVVKFPEFVNFGCMYELVVNWLNGRKTIFSPFMITQTVHFADPLKLSRENVRYKAITNKQASIPTVLTFCPRLKDMDNDYMTITRELEDGARLLHSYLTFTVMGNSAVDVQSAADQLKSFYLESRVNVADDSYIVFPSFVSSLPMCNDPKTILELDRFEVVSNTGAAHMTPIFGPWKGNTDRPVLNLVSREGQLLGLDIFKTSASYNMVVGATSGAGKSFWVAYIINNYLGAGPRSNNLIHYRDTFEGFKNNSYDAFDPDGAQIFVVDVGRSYQGISEQYTNSQFIDFGKKPDFTLNPFAFLTDVTVGERVFDEAPVFNDDSNNHDDDKDKVAQTIMVLNQLKIMASEKGNIDDFQQSVMLQLISEEYNESRKVGRTGSITGFARRCSNHEDKRIKDIGDQLGQWCEGGIYGNRFTENLPPINFDSRFIVLELEELKGTPHLQTVVLMSIIQAA
;
A
#
# COMPACT_ATOMS: atom_id res chain seq x y z
N MET A 1 -21.96 -36.11 12.89
CA MET A 1 -21.27 -34.97 13.53
C MET A 1 -21.58 -34.93 15.02
N ARG A 2 -20.60 -34.47 15.82
CA ARG A 2 -20.76 -34.37 17.27
C ARG A 2 -21.61 -33.14 17.63
N SER A 3 -22.42 -33.23 18.69
CA SER A 3 -23.23 -32.08 19.15
C SER A 3 -22.33 -30.99 19.78
N ALA A 4 -22.78 -29.74 19.86
CA ALA A 4 -22.06 -28.63 20.49
C ALA A 4 -21.64 -28.98 21.94
N ASN A 5 -22.44 -29.70 22.67
CA ASN A 5 -22.15 -30.16 24.03
C ASN A 5 -20.92 -31.09 24.10
N VAL A 6 -20.74 -31.95 23.09
CA VAL A 6 -19.55 -32.84 23.03
C VAL A 6 -18.31 -32.03 22.77
N TYR A 7 -18.34 -31.07 21.84
CA TYR A 7 -17.19 -30.18 21.59
C TYR A 7 -16.84 -29.36 22.83
N ASN A 8 -17.82 -28.80 23.53
CA ASN A 8 -17.58 -28.03 24.76
C ASN A 8 -16.97 -28.91 25.86
N LYS A 9 -17.37 -30.17 25.99
CA LYS A 9 -16.78 -31.11 26.93
C LYS A 9 -15.34 -31.46 26.55
N GLU A 10 -15.04 -31.64 25.29
CA GLU A 10 -13.68 -31.89 24.80
C GLU A 10 -12.79 -30.65 24.93
N LEU A 11 -13.29 -29.45 24.57
CA LEU A 11 -12.59 -28.19 24.78
C LEU A 11 -12.24 -27.92 26.26
N SER A 12 -13.08 -28.32 27.19
CA SER A 12 -12.80 -28.19 28.63
C SER A 12 -11.69 -29.13 29.10
N ARG A 13 -11.46 -30.26 28.40
CA ARG A 13 -10.46 -31.28 28.73
C ARG A 13 -9.14 -31.06 28.00
N HIS A 14 -9.20 -30.74 26.72
CA HIS A 14 -8.04 -30.70 25.81
C HIS A 14 -7.72 -29.30 25.33
N GLN A 15 -8.57 -28.33 25.61
CA GLN A 15 -8.50 -26.95 25.08
C GLN A 15 -8.53 -26.93 23.54
N LEU A 16 -8.39 -25.75 22.92
CA LEU A 16 -8.46 -25.61 21.45
C LEU A 16 -7.28 -26.31 20.74
N GLY A 17 -6.09 -26.27 21.34
CA GLY A 17 -4.90 -26.89 20.76
C GLY A 17 -5.03 -28.40 20.48
N GLY A 18 -5.89 -29.11 21.22
CA GLY A 18 -6.16 -30.53 20.97
C GLY A 18 -6.88 -30.84 19.64
N PHE A 19 -7.43 -29.81 18.98
CA PHE A 19 -8.08 -29.91 17.66
C PHE A 19 -7.18 -29.39 16.52
N ILE A 20 -6.02 -28.82 16.84
CA ILE A 20 -5.09 -28.26 15.87
C ILE A 20 -4.01 -29.29 15.57
N PRO A 21 -3.84 -29.72 14.29
CA PRO A 21 -2.93 -30.81 13.93
C PRO A 21 -1.46 -30.40 13.82
N VAL A 22 -1.10 -29.14 14.06
CA VAL A 22 0.27 -28.61 13.91
C VAL A 22 1.06 -28.84 15.17
N TYR A 23 1.98 -29.81 15.16
CA TYR A 23 2.70 -30.18 16.39
C TYR A 23 4.01 -29.43 16.60
N ASP A 24 4.84 -29.36 15.57
CA ASP A 24 6.18 -28.80 15.69
C ASP A 24 6.71 -28.30 14.36
N GLN A 25 7.80 -27.53 14.40
CA GLN A 25 8.55 -27.11 13.22
C GLN A 25 9.87 -27.93 13.15
N ILE A 26 10.22 -28.42 11.96
CA ILE A 26 11.52 -29.08 11.76
C ILE A 26 12.62 -28.01 11.88
N PRO A 27 13.58 -28.17 12.84
CA PRO A 27 14.61 -27.19 13.09
C PRO A 27 15.39 -26.77 11.83
N GLY A 28 15.63 -25.48 11.68
CA GLY A 28 16.36 -24.92 10.53
C GLY A 28 15.60 -24.92 9.20
N THR A 29 14.31 -25.24 9.23
CA THR A 29 13.43 -25.25 8.04
C THR A 29 12.17 -24.42 8.28
N HIS A 30 11.33 -24.28 7.24
CA HIS A 30 9.99 -23.70 7.32
C HIS A 30 8.89 -24.78 7.22
N TYR A 31 9.22 -26.03 7.55
CA TYR A 31 8.31 -27.16 7.50
C TYR A 31 7.76 -27.50 8.87
N PHE A 32 6.46 -27.77 8.91
CA PHE A 32 5.72 -28.15 10.12
C PHE A 32 5.35 -29.62 10.06
N LEU A 33 5.47 -30.31 11.20
CA LEU A 33 4.97 -31.66 11.38
C LEU A 33 3.50 -31.60 11.80
N LEU A 34 2.66 -32.29 11.04
CA LEU A 34 1.22 -32.34 11.25
C LEU A 34 0.77 -33.74 11.68
N ASP A 35 -0.40 -33.82 12.32
CA ASP A 35 -1.04 -35.08 12.63
C ASP A 35 -1.33 -35.91 11.36
N GLY A 36 -1.42 -37.22 11.52
CA GLY A 36 -1.70 -38.15 10.41
C GLY A 36 -0.55 -38.31 9.43
N ASN A 37 0.72 -38.19 9.86
CA ASN A 37 1.90 -38.30 9.01
C ASN A 37 1.87 -37.31 7.84
N ARG A 38 1.77 -36.05 8.12
CA ARG A 38 1.73 -34.99 7.11
C ARG A 38 2.79 -33.93 7.41
N LEU A 39 3.25 -33.28 6.35
CA LEU A 39 4.17 -32.15 6.43
C LEU A 39 3.46 -30.91 5.90
N GLY A 40 3.54 -29.82 6.65
CA GLY A 40 2.95 -28.55 6.25
C GLY A 40 3.98 -27.45 6.04
N PHE A 41 3.60 -26.43 5.29
CA PHE A 41 4.28 -25.15 5.23
C PHE A 41 3.29 -24.06 4.86
N MET A 42 3.66 -22.81 5.14
CA MET A 42 2.77 -21.66 4.96
C MET A 42 3.56 -20.45 4.43
N PHE A 43 2.90 -19.63 3.63
CA PHE A 43 3.35 -18.31 3.19
C PHE A 43 2.35 -17.23 3.61
N ILE A 44 2.87 -16.07 3.98
CA ILE A 44 2.11 -14.83 4.10
C ILE A 44 2.44 -13.97 2.90
N CYS A 45 1.41 -13.54 2.17
CA CYS A 45 1.52 -12.81 0.92
C CYS A 45 0.75 -11.49 0.99
N SER A 46 1.15 -10.52 0.18
CA SER A 46 0.33 -9.35 -0.09
C SER A 46 -0.79 -9.70 -1.07
N PRO A 47 -2.02 -9.20 -0.88
CA PRO A 47 -3.07 -9.41 -1.87
C PRO A 47 -2.74 -8.70 -3.19
N SER A 48 -3.25 -9.26 -4.30
CA SER A 48 -3.17 -8.61 -5.61
C SER A 48 -4.20 -7.49 -5.71
N PRO A 49 -3.79 -6.25 -6.05
CA PRO A 49 -4.73 -5.12 -6.13
C PRO A 49 -5.58 -5.12 -7.42
N GLY A 50 -5.40 -6.09 -8.28
CA GLY A 50 -6.11 -6.24 -9.55
C GLY A 50 -5.64 -7.45 -10.33
N VAL A 51 -6.23 -7.65 -11.49
CA VAL A 51 -5.84 -8.71 -12.42
C VAL A 51 -4.74 -8.18 -13.33
N PHE A 52 -3.60 -8.86 -13.35
CA PHE A 52 -2.46 -8.57 -14.24
C PHE A 52 -2.31 -9.67 -15.29
N ASP A 53 -1.60 -9.35 -16.36
CA ASP A 53 -1.30 -10.32 -17.43
C ASP A 53 -0.63 -11.58 -16.87
N ASN A 54 -1.02 -12.74 -17.40
CA ASN A 54 -0.51 -14.07 -17.05
C ASN A 54 -0.83 -14.59 -15.63
N GLN A 55 -1.48 -13.82 -14.76
CA GLN A 55 -1.80 -14.29 -13.40
C GLN A 55 -2.67 -15.55 -13.41
N GLN A 56 -3.70 -15.57 -14.25
CA GLN A 56 -4.61 -16.70 -14.39
C GLN A 56 -3.86 -17.95 -14.83
N ASP A 57 -3.00 -17.84 -15.85
CA ASP A 57 -2.26 -18.97 -16.40
C ASP A 57 -1.28 -19.55 -15.39
N VAL A 58 -0.55 -18.68 -14.68
CA VAL A 58 0.40 -19.11 -13.63
C VAL A 58 -0.30 -19.80 -12.47
N LEU A 59 -1.46 -19.31 -12.02
CA LEU A 59 -2.25 -19.98 -10.98
C LEU A 59 -2.84 -21.30 -11.46
N THR A 60 -3.30 -21.36 -12.71
CA THR A 60 -3.79 -22.58 -13.34
C THR A 60 -2.69 -23.65 -13.37
N GLU A 61 -1.46 -23.25 -13.73
CA GLU A 61 -0.28 -24.13 -13.71
C GLU A 61 0.18 -24.48 -12.29
N LEU A 62 -0.03 -23.61 -11.29
CA LEU A 62 0.23 -23.93 -9.88
C LEU A 62 -0.65 -25.11 -9.43
N PHE A 63 -1.93 -25.10 -9.74
CA PHE A 63 -2.85 -26.20 -9.40
C PHE A 63 -2.66 -27.45 -10.26
N LYS A 64 -1.88 -27.38 -11.34
CA LYS A 64 -1.49 -28.52 -12.17
C LYS A 64 -0.20 -29.19 -11.70
N MET A 65 0.57 -28.58 -10.78
CA MET A 65 1.81 -29.15 -10.27
C MET A 65 1.63 -30.58 -9.76
N ASP A 66 2.70 -31.38 -9.84
CA ASP A 66 2.69 -32.82 -9.47
C ASP A 66 2.74 -33.01 -7.94
N PHE A 67 1.70 -32.50 -7.25
CA PHE A 67 1.52 -32.79 -5.83
C PHE A 67 1.13 -34.26 -5.60
N PRO A 68 1.62 -34.87 -4.50
CA PRO A 68 1.14 -36.18 -4.06
C PRO A 68 -0.39 -36.19 -3.91
N ALA A 69 -1.01 -37.33 -4.17
CA ALA A 69 -2.44 -37.49 -3.86
C ALA A 69 -2.70 -37.19 -2.36
N ASP A 70 -3.86 -36.67 -2.05
CA ASP A 70 -4.26 -36.22 -0.71
C ASP A 70 -3.50 -34.98 -0.17
N THR A 71 -2.73 -34.28 -1.03
CA THR A 71 -2.25 -32.94 -0.69
C THR A 71 -3.42 -31.98 -0.56
N ILE A 72 -3.33 -31.05 0.37
CA ILE A 72 -4.32 -29.97 0.58
C ILE A 72 -3.61 -28.63 0.46
N CYS A 73 -4.16 -27.75 -0.36
CA CYS A 73 -3.78 -26.34 -0.44
C CYS A 73 -4.92 -25.49 0.14
N GLN A 74 -4.61 -24.58 1.05
CA GLN A 74 -5.57 -23.62 1.56
C GLN A 74 -5.05 -22.21 1.26
N THR A 75 -5.87 -21.43 0.56
CA THR A 75 -5.62 -20.00 0.31
C THR A 75 -6.66 -19.19 1.04
N SER A 76 -6.22 -18.36 1.98
CA SER A 76 -7.09 -17.56 2.82
C SER A 76 -6.81 -16.07 2.64
N LEU A 77 -7.79 -15.30 2.18
CA LEU A 77 -7.77 -13.85 2.28
C LEU A 77 -8.28 -13.44 3.65
N THR A 78 -7.44 -12.81 4.43
CA THR A 78 -7.77 -12.33 5.78
C THR A 78 -7.82 -10.80 5.81
N ALA A 79 -8.73 -10.24 6.59
CA ALA A 79 -8.82 -8.81 6.88
C ALA A 79 -8.99 -8.63 8.39
N LEU A 80 -7.88 -8.45 9.09
CA LEU A 80 -7.80 -8.43 10.55
C LEU A 80 -7.39 -7.04 11.07
N PRO A 81 -7.81 -6.65 12.28
CA PRO A 81 -7.44 -5.36 12.89
C PRO A 81 -6.02 -5.39 13.46
N ASP A 82 -5.02 -5.60 12.60
CA ASP A 82 -3.61 -5.66 12.93
C ASP A 82 -2.81 -4.71 12.02
N LEU A 83 -2.47 -3.53 12.54
CA LEU A 83 -1.66 -2.53 11.86
C LEU A 83 -0.30 -2.30 12.53
N ILE A 84 0.13 -3.20 13.42
CA ILE A 84 1.31 -3.00 14.27
C ILE A 84 2.55 -2.72 13.42
N LEU A 85 2.84 -3.57 12.44
CA LEU A 85 4.01 -3.40 11.58
C LEU A 85 3.93 -2.11 10.75
N HIS A 86 2.76 -1.80 10.20
CA HIS A 86 2.56 -0.61 9.40
C HIS A 86 2.74 0.68 10.21
N LEU A 87 2.10 0.76 11.38
CA LEU A 87 2.19 1.93 12.26
C LEU A 87 3.59 2.07 12.86
N SER A 88 4.25 0.97 13.20
CA SER A 88 5.63 0.97 13.68
C SER A 88 6.60 1.47 12.59
N ALA A 89 6.43 1.02 11.36
CA ALA A 89 7.23 1.48 10.21
C ALA A 89 6.99 2.96 9.88
N TRP A 90 5.73 3.42 9.96
CA TRP A 90 5.39 4.82 9.74
C TRP A 90 5.93 5.72 10.86
N SER A 91 5.82 5.30 12.12
CA SER A 91 6.32 6.08 13.26
C SER A 91 7.86 6.13 13.32
N ALA A 92 8.56 5.10 12.84
CA ALA A 92 10.01 5.03 12.81
C ALA A 92 10.69 6.11 11.94
N VAL A 93 9.95 6.74 11.01
CA VAL A 93 10.46 7.85 10.19
C VAL A 93 10.11 9.22 10.76
N ARG A 94 9.52 9.29 11.97
CA ARG A 94 9.05 10.52 12.60
C ARG A 94 10.03 11.04 13.65
N GLY A 95 9.92 12.34 13.97
CA GLY A 95 10.56 12.98 15.13
C GLY A 95 12.05 13.32 14.98
N GLY A 96 12.72 12.96 13.89
CA GLY A 96 14.17 13.09 13.77
C GLY A 96 14.74 14.42 13.28
N ARG A 97 13.91 15.35 12.80
CA ARG A 97 14.39 16.48 11.97
C ARG A 97 14.01 17.86 12.45
N MET A 98 13.24 17.97 13.50
CA MET A 98 12.81 19.25 14.04
C MET A 98 13.43 19.48 15.41
N GLU A 99 13.70 20.73 15.74
CA GLU A 99 14.23 21.13 17.02
C GLU A 99 13.20 21.97 17.81
N GLY A 100 13.36 22.01 19.11
CA GLY A 100 12.61 22.88 20.00
C GLY A 100 11.09 22.77 19.85
N HIS A 101 10.44 23.88 19.58
CA HIS A 101 8.97 23.97 19.46
C HIS A 101 8.41 23.20 18.28
N ASP A 102 9.13 23.18 17.16
CA ASP A 102 8.68 22.47 15.94
C ASP A 102 8.73 20.96 16.13
N LYS A 103 9.73 20.43 16.85
CA LYS A 103 9.79 19.03 17.26
C LYS A 103 8.58 18.67 18.11
N LEU A 104 8.30 19.45 19.15
CA LEU A 104 7.14 19.20 20.02
C LEU A 104 5.82 19.14 19.24
N LYS A 105 5.62 20.00 18.28
CA LYS A 105 4.42 19.97 17.41
C LYS A 105 4.37 18.73 16.53
N GLY A 106 5.49 18.38 15.90
CA GLY A 106 5.61 17.18 15.06
C GLY A 106 5.30 15.93 15.86
N ASP A 107 5.84 15.81 17.06
CA ASP A 107 5.62 14.70 17.99
C ASP A 107 4.15 14.59 18.42
N LEU A 108 3.52 15.71 18.77
CA LEU A 108 2.09 15.74 19.12
C LEU A 108 1.21 15.36 17.93
N LEU A 109 1.46 15.88 16.73
CA LEU A 109 0.72 15.50 15.54
C LEU A 109 0.85 14.02 15.23
N THR A 110 2.06 13.45 15.39
CA THR A 110 2.31 12.00 15.21
C THR A 110 1.54 11.20 16.27
N ALA A 111 1.56 11.61 17.54
CA ALA A 111 0.83 10.97 18.62
C ALA A 111 -0.69 10.98 18.38
N TYR A 112 -1.26 12.09 17.93
CA TYR A 112 -2.68 12.17 17.59
C TYR A 112 -3.05 11.28 16.39
N GLN A 113 -2.20 11.19 15.39
CA GLN A 113 -2.43 10.30 14.25
C GLN A 113 -2.37 8.82 14.66
N LEU A 114 -1.40 8.44 15.49
CA LEU A 114 -1.31 7.07 16.03
C LEU A 114 -2.54 6.71 16.86
N ASP A 115 -2.98 7.60 17.75
CA ASP A 115 -4.20 7.40 18.56
C ASP A 115 -5.45 7.26 17.67
N TYR A 116 -5.56 8.07 16.62
CA TYR A 116 -6.66 7.97 15.65
C TYR A 116 -6.67 6.62 14.94
N TYR A 117 -5.52 6.15 14.45
CA TYR A 117 -5.43 4.86 13.78
C TYR A 117 -5.67 3.68 14.75
N ASP A 118 -5.11 3.74 15.97
CA ASP A 118 -5.32 2.70 16.97
C ASP A 118 -6.80 2.56 17.40
N ARG A 119 -7.48 3.69 17.60
CA ARG A 119 -8.93 3.67 17.87
C ARG A 119 -9.73 3.11 16.69
N SER A 120 -9.34 3.46 15.47
CA SER A 120 -10.04 3.05 14.24
C SER A 120 -9.90 1.54 13.92
N LEU A 121 -9.12 0.79 14.68
CA LEU A 121 -9.12 -0.69 14.65
C LEU A 121 -10.40 -1.29 15.26
N ASN A 122 -11.01 -0.59 16.22
CA ASN A 122 -12.17 -1.06 17.00
C ASN A 122 -13.41 -0.16 16.86
N GLU A 123 -13.23 1.07 16.39
CA GLU A 123 -14.25 2.07 16.21
C GLU A 123 -14.34 2.48 14.72
N PRO A 124 -15.51 2.82 14.21
CA PRO A 124 -15.65 3.29 12.83
C PRO A 124 -14.87 4.58 12.59
N LEU A 125 -14.21 4.69 11.44
CA LEU A 125 -13.49 5.90 11.00
C LEU A 125 -14.39 7.13 10.96
N LYS A 126 -15.68 6.94 10.61
CA LYS A 126 -16.71 7.97 10.55
C LYS A 126 -17.98 7.44 11.21
N PRO A 127 -18.18 7.65 12.52
CA PRO A 127 -19.32 7.10 13.26
C PRO A 127 -20.68 7.43 12.64
N ASP A 128 -20.81 8.60 12.03
CA ASP A 128 -22.09 9.11 11.50
C ASP A 128 -22.40 8.63 10.07
N HIS A 129 -21.44 8.07 9.35
CA HIS A 129 -21.59 7.76 7.92
C HIS A 129 -21.29 6.32 7.53
N ASP A 130 -20.26 5.70 8.11
CA ASP A 130 -19.77 4.38 7.69
C ASP A 130 -19.36 3.54 8.90
N LYS A 131 -19.66 2.25 8.87
CA LYS A 131 -19.17 1.26 9.86
C LYS A 131 -17.74 0.79 9.56
N LEU A 132 -17.02 1.49 8.70
CA LEU A 132 -15.71 1.10 8.24
C LEU A 132 -14.65 1.23 9.35
N MET A 133 -14.00 0.13 9.67
CA MET A 133 -12.87 0.05 10.59
C MET A 133 -11.58 -0.24 9.81
N LEU A 134 -10.44 0.10 10.40
CA LEU A 134 -9.13 -0.21 9.81
C LEU A 134 -8.80 -1.69 9.97
N ARG A 135 -8.20 -2.26 8.92
CA ARG A 135 -7.81 -3.67 8.83
C ARG A 135 -6.56 -3.82 7.99
N ASP A 136 -5.79 -4.87 8.22
CA ASP A 136 -4.74 -5.33 7.32
C ASP A 136 -5.23 -6.54 6.52
N PHE A 137 -5.14 -6.45 5.19
CA PHE A 137 -5.48 -7.54 4.28
C PHE A 137 -4.23 -8.35 3.98
N GLN A 138 -4.29 -9.66 4.21
CA GLN A 138 -3.21 -10.60 3.93
C GLN A 138 -3.75 -11.83 3.21
N VAL A 139 -2.94 -12.41 2.33
CA VAL A 139 -3.21 -13.70 1.75
C VAL A 139 -2.32 -14.74 2.42
N TRP A 140 -2.94 -15.72 3.06
CA TRP A 140 -2.24 -16.84 3.67
C TRP A 140 -2.38 -18.07 2.77
N ILE A 141 -1.27 -18.63 2.33
CA ILE A 141 -1.26 -19.84 1.48
C ILE A 141 -0.56 -20.93 2.27
N SER A 142 -1.27 -22.02 2.55
CA SER A 142 -0.71 -23.14 3.28
C SER A 142 -0.92 -24.46 2.55
N PHE A 143 0.02 -25.37 2.73
CA PHE A 143 0.01 -26.71 2.16
C PHE A 143 0.11 -27.75 3.28
N SER A 144 -0.55 -28.87 3.08
CA SER A 144 -0.45 -30.06 3.90
C SER A 144 -0.25 -31.25 2.96
N ILE A 145 0.93 -31.88 3.02
CA ILE A 145 1.37 -32.95 2.11
C ILE A 145 1.47 -34.27 2.89
N PRO A 146 0.90 -35.37 2.42
CA PRO A 146 1.01 -36.67 3.09
C PRO A 146 2.44 -37.22 2.99
N LEU A 147 2.90 -37.84 4.09
CA LEU A 147 4.15 -38.55 4.21
C LEU A 147 3.89 -40.06 4.41
N LYS A 148 4.86 -40.88 4.09
CA LYS A 148 4.81 -42.33 4.38
C LYS A 148 5.05 -42.66 5.84
N SER A 149 5.73 -41.76 6.57
CA SER A 149 6.06 -41.91 7.98
C SER A 149 5.97 -40.55 8.71
N ALA A 150 6.10 -40.54 10.04
CA ALA A 150 6.01 -39.33 10.84
C ALA A 150 7.06 -38.26 10.50
N LEU A 151 8.21 -38.65 9.97
CA LEU A 151 9.25 -37.76 9.48
C LEU A 151 9.46 -38.02 7.99
N PRO A 152 9.75 -36.98 7.17
CA PRO A 152 10.03 -37.12 5.76
C PRO A 152 11.32 -37.94 5.52
N SER A 153 11.29 -38.86 4.59
CA SER A 153 12.50 -39.51 4.06
C SER A 153 13.29 -38.49 3.22
N GLU A 154 14.58 -38.73 2.98
CA GLU A 154 15.41 -37.83 2.14
C GLU A 154 14.84 -37.65 0.72
N ILE A 155 14.23 -38.68 0.14
CA ILE A 155 13.59 -38.61 -1.15
C ILE A 155 12.35 -37.69 -1.12
N GLU A 156 11.51 -37.84 -0.09
CA GLU A 156 10.34 -36.99 0.11
C GLU A 156 10.77 -35.56 0.36
N LYS A 157 11.80 -35.32 1.18
CA LYS A 157 12.34 -34.00 1.44
C LYS A 157 12.83 -33.33 0.17
N THR A 158 13.64 -33.98 -0.66
CA THR A 158 14.13 -33.45 -1.93
C THR A 158 12.97 -33.06 -2.86
N ARG A 159 11.93 -33.90 -2.94
CA ARG A 159 10.74 -33.60 -3.73
C ARG A 159 9.97 -32.42 -3.21
N ILE A 160 9.78 -32.31 -1.89
CA ILE A 160 9.08 -31.21 -1.25
C ILE A 160 9.87 -29.89 -1.40
N ASP A 161 11.21 -29.92 -1.25
CA ASP A 161 12.08 -28.77 -1.47
C ASP A 161 11.97 -28.22 -2.90
N ALA A 162 11.89 -29.11 -3.89
CA ALA A 162 11.69 -28.74 -5.29
C ALA A 162 10.30 -28.07 -5.50
N LEU A 163 9.23 -28.68 -4.97
CA LEU A 163 7.87 -28.12 -5.03
C LEU A 163 7.80 -26.76 -4.31
N TYR A 164 8.42 -26.64 -3.15
CA TYR A 164 8.46 -25.41 -2.36
C TYR A 164 9.15 -24.26 -3.11
N SER A 165 10.26 -24.56 -3.79
CA SER A 165 11.01 -23.58 -4.58
C SER A 165 10.23 -23.13 -5.83
N ASP A 166 9.57 -24.06 -6.52
CA ASP A 166 8.72 -23.75 -7.69
C ASP A 166 7.49 -22.94 -7.29
N LEU A 167 6.87 -23.24 -6.14
CA LEU A 167 5.77 -22.45 -5.58
C LEU A 167 6.18 -20.98 -5.32
N ILE A 168 7.33 -20.76 -4.69
CA ILE A 168 7.83 -19.40 -4.45
C ILE A 168 8.01 -18.65 -5.75
N SER A 169 8.59 -19.30 -6.77
CA SER A 169 8.78 -18.70 -8.09
C SER A 169 7.45 -18.32 -8.74
N LYS A 170 6.47 -19.23 -8.75
CA LYS A 170 5.14 -18.98 -9.31
C LYS A 170 4.39 -17.88 -8.55
N LEU A 171 4.42 -17.89 -7.21
CA LEU A 171 3.76 -16.88 -6.40
C LEU A 171 4.38 -15.48 -6.60
N ASN A 172 5.70 -15.39 -6.80
CA ASN A 172 6.35 -14.13 -7.18
C ASN A 172 5.90 -13.65 -8.57
N THR A 173 5.78 -14.56 -9.52
CA THR A 173 5.29 -14.24 -10.88
C THR A 173 3.84 -13.75 -10.86
N VAL A 174 3.01 -14.29 -9.97
CA VAL A 174 1.62 -13.82 -9.74
C VAL A 174 1.61 -12.44 -9.06
N GLY A 175 2.72 -11.98 -8.48
CA GLY A 175 2.81 -10.70 -7.77
C GLY A 175 2.36 -10.76 -6.31
N LEU A 176 2.39 -11.94 -5.68
CA LEU A 176 1.96 -12.12 -4.29
C LEU A 176 3.10 -11.97 -3.27
N PHE A 177 4.36 -12.00 -3.69
CA PHE A 177 5.56 -11.80 -2.86
C PHE A 177 5.54 -12.61 -1.55
N PRO A 178 5.69 -13.95 -1.59
CA PRO A 178 5.51 -14.83 -0.45
C PRO A 178 6.60 -14.67 0.60
N HIS A 179 6.21 -14.42 1.84
CA HIS A 179 7.06 -14.48 3.02
C HIS A 179 6.95 -15.88 3.65
N LYS A 180 8.09 -16.51 3.91
CA LYS A 180 8.17 -17.83 4.54
C LYS A 180 7.76 -17.72 6.01
N VAL A 181 6.91 -18.64 6.46
CA VAL A 181 6.37 -18.67 7.82
C VAL A 181 7.13 -19.70 8.66
N GLY A 182 7.66 -19.29 9.80
CA GLY A 182 8.17 -20.14 10.86
C GLY A 182 7.19 -20.27 12.03
N ALA A 183 7.59 -20.97 13.10
CA ALA A 183 6.75 -21.23 14.26
C ALA A 183 6.20 -19.96 14.92
N GLU A 184 7.05 -18.95 15.12
CA GLU A 184 6.67 -17.67 15.72
C GLU A 184 5.63 -16.93 14.90
N ASN A 185 5.86 -16.81 13.58
CA ASN A 185 4.93 -16.16 12.67
C ASN A 185 3.61 -16.93 12.55
N TRP A 186 3.64 -18.27 12.60
CA TRP A 186 2.43 -19.08 12.61
C TRP A 186 1.62 -18.87 13.89
N LEU A 187 2.28 -18.89 15.06
CA LEU A 187 1.65 -18.58 16.34
C LEU A 187 1.07 -17.15 16.34
N TYR A 188 1.79 -16.18 15.79
CA TYR A 188 1.30 -14.81 15.64
C TYR A 188 0.02 -14.73 14.80
N CYS A 189 -0.03 -15.45 13.66
CA CYS A 189 -1.22 -15.52 12.82
C CYS A 189 -2.41 -16.14 13.57
N MET A 190 -2.18 -17.23 14.28
CA MET A 190 -3.22 -17.92 15.06
C MET A 190 -3.71 -17.06 16.23
N ASP A 191 -2.79 -16.41 16.94
CA ASP A 191 -3.13 -15.56 18.07
C ASP A 191 -3.97 -14.35 17.65
N LYS A 192 -3.56 -13.61 16.61
CA LYS A 192 -4.31 -12.43 16.16
C LYS A 192 -5.70 -12.78 15.62
N LEU A 193 -5.86 -14.00 15.10
CA LEU A 193 -7.17 -14.51 14.67
C LEU A 193 -8.05 -14.85 15.88
N LEU A 194 -7.52 -15.60 16.84
CA LEU A 194 -8.28 -16.22 17.93
C LEU A 194 -8.44 -15.33 19.17
N HIS A 195 -7.47 -14.47 19.42
CA HIS A 195 -7.36 -13.73 20.67
C HIS A 195 -7.42 -12.22 20.41
N PRO A 196 -8.59 -11.56 20.48
CA PRO A 196 -8.69 -10.12 20.32
C PRO A 196 -8.15 -9.38 21.52
N GLY A 197 -7.85 -8.09 21.35
CA GLY A 197 -7.62 -7.13 22.41
C GLY A 197 -6.17 -6.69 22.57
N LYS A 198 -6.03 -5.57 23.29
CA LYS A 198 -4.75 -4.89 23.51
C LYS A 198 -3.84 -5.64 24.48
N THR A 199 -4.39 -6.51 25.31
CA THR A 199 -3.66 -7.32 26.31
C THR A 199 -3.23 -8.69 25.76
N SER A 200 -3.57 -8.99 24.53
CA SER A 200 -3.17 -10.23 23.88
C SER A 200 -1.69 -10.18 23.48
N ARG A 201 -0.97 -11.28 23.61
CA ARG A 201 0.49 -11.35 23.37
C ARG A 201 0.87 -10.92 21.92
N TRP A 202 0.03 -11.18 20.92
CA TRP A 202 0.28 -10.71 19.56
C TRP A 202 0.31 -9.18 19.43
N SER A 203 -0.34 -8.47 20.38
CA SER A 203 -0.40 -7.00 20.36
C SER A 203 0.95 -6.33 20.64
N GLU A 204 1.96 -7.09 21.04
CA GLU A 204 3.35 -6.63 21.15
C GLU A 204 4.12 -6.70 19.80
N GLY A 205 3.47 -7.20 18.74
CA GLY A 205 4.05 -7.27 17.40
C GLY A 205 4.82 -8.56 17.11
N HIS A 206 4.99 -9.42 18.09
CA HIS A 206 5.62 -10.73 17.96
C HIS A 206 5.03 -11.75 18.96
N VAL A 207 5.25 -13.02 18.68
CA VAL A 207 4.90 -14.11 19.57
C VAL A 207 6.06 -15.10 19.59
N GLU A 208 6.70 -15.26 20.74
CA GLU A 208 7.79 -16.22 20.90
C GLU A 208 7.27 -17.66 20.87
N ALA A 209 7.99 -18.53 20.16
CA ALA A 209 7.72 -19.96 20.12
C ALA A 209 8.63 -20.71 21.11
N SER A 210 8.03 -21.38 22.09
CA SER A 210 8.76 -22.24 23.02
C SER A 210 9.15 -23.55 22.34
N THR A 211 10.42 -23.92 22.41
CA THR A 211 10.92 -25.23 21.95
C THR A 211 10.58 -26.39 22.89
N MET A 212 10.10 -26.09 24.08
CA MET A 212 9.78 -27.09 25.13
C MET A 212 8.34 -27.60 25.07
N ARG A 213 7.48 -26.95 24.27
CA ARG A 213 6.06 -27.28 24.18
C ARG A 213 5.67 -27.42 22.71
N ARG A 214 4.71 -28.31 22.44
CA ARG A 214 4.14 -28.44 21.08
C ARG A 214 3.49 -27.15 20.63
N LEU A 215 3.54 -26.84 19.35
CA LEU A 215 2.97 -25.59 18.80
C LEU A 215 1.46 -25.49 19.03
N ASN A 216 0.73 -26.58 18.86
CA ASN A 216 -0.72 -26.61 19.11
C ASN A 216 -1.07 -26.35 20.60
N GLU A 217 -0.23 -26.76 21.54
CA GLU A 217 -0.42 -26.46 22.97
C GLU A 217 -0.18 -24.98 23.28
N GLN A 218 0.67 -24.32 22.50
CA GLN A 218 1.01 -22.90 22.68
C GLN A 218 -0.09 -21.95 22.19
N ILE A 219 -1.07 -22.42 21.39
CA ILE A 219 -2.27 -21.69 21.02
C ILE A 219 -3.17 -21.45 22.24
N ASN A 220 -3.10 -22.34 23.23
CA ASN A 220 -3.92 -22.21 24.43
C ASN A 220 -3.38 -21.10 25.34
N VAL A 221 -4.10 -19.99 25.42
CA VAL A 221 -3.75 -18.86 26.29
C VAL A 221 -4.42 -19.04 27.65
N PRO A 222 -3.68 -18.94 28.76
CA PRO A 222 -4.26 -19.04 30.11
C PRO A 222 -5.41 -18.03 30.30
N GLY A 223 -6.49 -18.48 30.98
CA GLY A 223 -7.65 -17.63 31.25
C GLY A 223 -8.61 -17.47 30.05
N ARG A 224 -8.32 -18.03 28.89
CA ARG A 224 -9.26 -18.05 27.74
C ARG A 224 -10.19 -19.23 27.80
N LYS A 225 -11.48 -18.96 27.56
CA LYS A 225 -12.54 -19.95 27.43
C LYS A 225 -13.04 -19.98 25.99
N TYR A 226 -13.12 -21.18 25.45
CA TYR A 226 -13.67 -21.42 24.12
C TYR A 226 -15.04 -22.07 24.27
N THR A 227 -16.03 -21.59 23.53
CA THR A 227 -17.40 -22.09 23.60
C THR A 227 -17.96 -22.29 22.20
N VAL A 228 -18.55 -23.46 21.99
CA VAL A 228 -19.25 -23.81 20.74
C VAL A 228 -20.73 -23.79 21.00
N THR A 229 -21.46 -23.10 20.15
CA THR A 229 -22.94 -23.15 20.09
C THR A 229 -23.34 -23.76 18.74
N GLU A 230 -24.65 -23.85 18.50
CA GLU A 230 -25.17 -24.34 17.23
C GLU A 230 -24.82 -23.40 16.06
N ASN A 231 -24.70 -22.11 16.33
CA ASN A 231 -24.61 -21.05 15.32
C ASN A 231 -23.30 -20.26 15.33
N HIS A 232 -22.48 -20.35 16.36
CA HIS A 232 -21.21 -19.64 16.45
C HIS A 232 -20.21 -20.35 17.36
N PHE A 233 -18.94 -20.09 17.14
CA PHE A 233 -17.82 -20.40 18.01
C PHE A 233 -17.37 -19.10 18.69
N SER A 234 -16.92 -19.15 19.94
CA SER A 234 -16.41 -17.97 20.63
C SER A 234 -15.15 -18.25 21.45
N SER A 235 -14.28 -17.24 21.51
CA SER A 235 -13.08 -17.15 22.35
C SER A 235 -13.26 -15.96 23.28
N THR A 236 -13.27 -16.19 24.59
CA THR A 236 -13.54 -15.16 25.59
C THR A 236 -12.52 -15.21 26.71
N THR A 237 -12.02 -14.03 27.12
CA THR A 237 -11.19 -13.88 28.29
C THR A 237 -11.96 -13.09 29.35
N GLN A 238 -11.94 -13.57 30.58
CA GLN A 238 -12.39 -12.83 31.74
C GLN A 238 -11.15 -12.61 32.65
N SER A 239 -10.68 -11.38 32.66
CA SER A 239 -9.76 -10.88 33.69
C SER A 239 -10.53 -9.95 34.61
N ASN A 240 -10.09 -9.74 35.85
CA ASN A 240 -10.86 -9.02 36.88
C ASN A 240 -11.39 -7.64 36.43
N ASP A 241 -10.76 -7.00 35.44
CA ASP A 241 -11.12 -5.65 34.97
C ASP A 241 -11.41 -5.56 33.47
N ILE A 242 -11.07 -6.58 32.64
CA ILE A 242 -11.20 -6.52 31.19
C ILE A 242 -11.81 -7.81 30.65
N SER A 243 -12.91 -7.66 29.92
CA SER A 243 -13.58 -8.75 29.23
C SER A 243 -13.38 -8.57 27.73
N GLU A 244 -12.57 -9.43 27.13
CA GLU A 244 -12.32 -9.44 25.70
C GLU A 244 -12.97 -10.64 25.03
N HIS A 245 -13.76 -10.38 23.98
CA HIS A 245 -14.55 -11.40 23.30
C HIS A 245 -14.30 -11.40 21.82
N ARG A 246 -14.21 -12.58 21.22
CA ARG A 246 -14.30 -12.77 19.78
C ARG A 246 -15.27 -13.90 19.47
N TYR A 247 -16.21 -13.57 18.61
CA TYR A 247 -17.20 -14.50 18.11
C TYR A 247 -16.92 -14.77 16.64
N PHE A 248 -17.12 -16.02 16.22
CA PHE A 248 -16.89 -16.48 14.86
C PHE A 248 -18.17 -17.14 14.33
N LYS A 249 -18.52 -16.81 13.12
CA LYS A 249 -19.59 -17.47 12.38
C LYS A 249 -19.04 -17.95 11.04
N GLN A 250 -19.41 -19.19 10.69
CA GLN A 250 -18.99 -19.82 9.46
C GLN A 250 -20.14 -19.87 8.47
N LEU A 251 -19.80 -19.59 7.21
CA LEU A 251 -20.70 -19.73 6.07
C LEU A 251 -19.98 -20.50 4.96
N SER A 252 -20.74 -21.25 4.17
CA SER A 252 -20.24 -21.96 3.00
C SER A 252 -21.06 -21.59 1.77
N VAL A 253 -20.45 -21.70 0.58
CA VAL A 253 -21.17 -21.52 -0.67
C VAL A 253 -22.10 -22.70 -0.91
N VAL A 254 -23.38 -22.37 -1.17
CA VAL A 254 -24.40 -23.35 -1.55
C VAL A 254 -24.55 -23.42 -3.07
N LYS A 255 -24.38 -22.28 -3.74
CA LYS A 255 -24.51 -22.19 -5.18
C LYS A 255 -23.63 -21.08 -5.73
N PHE A 256 -22.82 -21.41 -6.71
CA PHE A 256 -22.07 -20.45 -7.52
C PHE A 256 -22.93 -19.85 -8.63
N PRO A 257 -22.57 -18.66 -9.18
CA PRO A 257 -23.16 -18.17 -10.43
C PRO A 257 -22.84 -19.12 -11.60
N GLU A 258 -23.52 -18.94 -12.73
CA GLU A 258 -23.31 -19.74 -13.93
C GLU A 258 -21.87 -19.62 -14.49
N PHE A 259 -21.23 -18.47 -14.24
CA PHE A 259 -19.85 -18.19 -14.62
C PHE A 259 -19.07 -17.63 -13.45
N VAL A 260 -17.89 -18.18 -13.20
CA VAL A 260 -16.88 -17.66 -12.28
C VAL A 260 -15.65 -17.30 -13.10
N ASN A 261 -15.45 -16.01 -13.33
CA ASN A 261 -14.30 -15.50 -14.07
C ASN A 261 -13.13 -15.24 -13.11
N PHE A 262 -11.91 -15.27 -13.66
CA PHE A 262 -10.75 -14.86 -12.91
C PHE A 262 -10.90 -13.40 -12.44
N GLY A 263 -10.62 -13.13 -11.18
CA GLY A 263 -10.81 -11.81 -10.57
C GLY A 263 -12.19 -11.59 -9.92
N CYS A 264 -13.20 -12.44 -10.17
CA CYS A 264 -14.52 -12.28 -9.56
C CYS A 264 -14.47 -12.38 -8.02
N MET A 265 -13.44 -13.01 -7.45
CA MET A 265 -13.24 -13.08 -6.00
C MET A 265 -13.02 -11.70 -5.37
N TYR A 266 -12.58 -10.70 -6.13
CA TYR A 266 -12.51 -9.32 -5.63
C TYR A 266 -13.90 -8.71 -5.39
N GLU A 267 -14.90 -9.08 -6.19
CA GLU A 267 -16.29 -8.66 -6.00
C GLU A 267 -16.90 -9.19 -4.70
N LEU A 268 -16.32 -10.24 -4.13
CA LEU A 268 -16.70 -10.75 -2.82
C LEU A 268 -16.14 -9.91 -1.65
N VAL A 269 -15.22 -9.01 -1.91
CA VAL A 269 -14.62 -8.12 -0.91
C VAL A 269 -15.24 -6.73 -0.96
N VAL A 270 -15.45 -6.19 -2.16
CA VAL A 270 -15.98 -4.84 -2.38
C VAL A 270 -16.77 -4.75 -3.67
N ASN A 271 -17.85 -3.98 -3.66
CA ASN A 271 -18.55 -3.61 -4.87
C ASN A 271 -17.86 -2.39 -5.51
N TRP A 272 -17.25 -2.56 -6.69
CA TRP A 272 -16.51 -1.54 -7.43
C TRP A 272 -17.31 -0.29 -7.75
N LEU A 273 -18.56 -0.48 -8.17
CA LEU A 273 -19.45 0.60 -8.59
C LEU A 273 -20.01 1.35 -7.37
N ASN A 274 -20.18 0.65 -6.27
CA ASN A 274 -20.72 1.21 -5.04
C ASN A 274 -19.79 0.90 -3.88
N GLY A 275 -18.77 1.74 -3.68
CA GLY A 275 -17.75 1.57 -2.62
C GLY A 275 -18.30 1.55 -1.18
N ARG A 276 -19.62 1.72 -0.98
CA ARG A 276 -20.29 1.58 0.31
C ARG A 276 -20.64 0.12 0.64
N LYS A 277 -20.54 -0.79 -0.34
CA LYS A 277 -20.83 -2.21 -0.15
C LYS A 277 -19.52 -2.98 -0.03
N THR A 278 -19.12 -3.22 1.19
CA THR A 278 -17.95 -4.02 1.57
C THR A 278 -18.29 -4.83 2.83
N ILE A 279 -17.46 -5.79 3.15
CA ILE A 279 -17.55 -6.51 4.43
C ILE A 279 -16.94 -5.61 5.51
N PHE A 280 -17.75 -5.10 6.43
CA PHE A 280 -17.28 -4.16 7.46
C PHE A 280 -16.61 -4.85 8.66
N SER A 281 -17.02 -6.06 9.00
CA SER A 281 -16.41 -6.85 10.09
C SER A 281 -15.07 -7.46 9.68
N PRO A 282 -14.18 -7.80 10.63
CA PRO A 282 -13.04 -8.68 10.35
C PRO A 282 -13.52 -10.01 9.77
N PHE A 283 -12.77 -10.54 8.78
CA PHE A 283 -13.16 -11.77 8.10
C PHE A 283 -11.95 -12.57 7.60
N MET A 284 -12.24 -13.81 7.22
CA MET A 284 -11.36 -14.69 6.49
C MET A 284 -12.16 -15.43 5.42
N ILE A 285 -11.73 -15.37 4.16
CA ILE A 285 -12.27 -16.14 3.04
C ILE A 285 -11.26 -17.22 2.71
N THR A 286 -11.61 -18.49 2.89
CA THR A 286 -10.68 -19.60 2.66
C THR A 286 -11.16 -20.47 1.52
N GLN A 287 -10.33 -20.61 0.48
CA GLN A 287 -10.43 -21.70 -0.49
C GLN A 287 -9.65 -22.87 0.02
N THR A 288 -10.26 -24.05 0.03
CA THR A 288 -9.57 -25.32 0.24
C THR A 288 -9.58 -26.11 -1.07
N VAL A 289 -8.38 -26.50 -1.53
CA VAL A 289 -8.18 -27.35 -2.71
C VAL A 289 -7.55 -28.66 -2.26
N HIS A 290 -8.24 -29.76 -2.51
CA HIS A 290 -7.75 -31.10 -2.23
C HIS A 290 -7.35 -31.80 -3.53
N PHE A 291 -6.09 -32.21 -3.60
CA PHE A 291 -5.51 -32.95 -4.72
C PHE A 291 -5.81 -34.45 -4.55
N ALA A 292 -7.05 -34.82 -4.80
CA ALA A 292 -7.47 -36.21 -4.72
C ALA A 292 -6.77 -37.08 -5.81
N ASP A 293 -6.87 -38.42 -5.68
CA ASP A 293 -6.30 -39.36 -6.67
C ASP A 293 -6.87 -39.07 -8.08
N PRO A 294 -6.05 -38.61 -9.03
CA PRO A 294 -6.51 -38.22 -10.35
C PRO A 294 -7.16 -39.36 -11.15
N LEU A 295 -6.73 -40.60 -10.95
CA LEU A 295 -7.32 -41.76 -11.62
C LEU A 295 -8.73 -42.05 -11.09
N LYS A 296 -8.93 -41.89 -9.79
CA LYS A 296 -10.25 -42.05 -9.15
C LYS A 296 -11.22 -41.02 -9.63
N LEU A 297 -10.84 -39.73 -9.56
CA LEU A 297 -11.68 -38.62 -10.01
C LEU A 297 -12.02 -38.71 -11.51
N SER A 298 -11.07 -39.05 -12.34
CA SER A 298 -11.32 -39.23 -13.78
C SER A 298 -12.33 -40.33 -14.06
N ARG A 299 -12.23 -41.48 -13.38
CA ARG A 299 -13.23 -42.58 -13.50
C ARG A 299 -14.61 -42.15 -13.02
N GLU A 300 -14.70 -41.46 -11.90
CA GLU A 300 -15.97 -40.96 -11.38
C GLU A 300 -16.59 -39.95 -12.36
N ASN A 301 -15.80 -39.03 -12.90
CA ASN A 301 -16.27 -38.05 -13.89
C ASN A 301 -16.83 -38.75 -15.15
N VAL A 302 -16.14 -39.73 -15.70
CA VAL A 302 -16.62 -40.49 -16.86
C VAL A 302 -17.94 -41.19 -16.55
N ARG A 303 -18.06 -41.78 -15.35
CA ARG A 303 -19.29 -42.46 -14.91
C ARG A 303 -20.45 -41.47 -14.79
N TYR A 304 -20.28 -40.36 -14.11
CA TYR A 304 -21.34 -39.33 -13.94
C TYR A 304 -21.72 -38.70 -15.28
N LYS A 305 -20.75 -38.39 -16.15
CA LYS A 305 -20.98 -37.93 -17.51
C LYS A 305 -21.90 -38.89 -18.28
N ALA A 306 -21.59 -40.18 -18.26
CA ALA A 306 -22.37 -41.18 -18.96
C ALA A 306 -23.82 -41.27 -18.45
N ILE A 307 -24.04 -41.16 -17.12
CA ILE A 307 -25.36 -41.13 -16.50
C ILE A 307 -26.11 -39.86 -16.90
N THR A 308 -25.49 -38.69 -16.76
CA THR A 308 -26.10 -37.39 -17.07
C THR A 308 -26.47 -37.29 -18.55
N ASN A 309 -25.58 -37.68 -19.46
CA ASN A 309 -25.84 -37.68 -20.90
C ASN A 309 -27.01 -38.60 -21.26
N LYS A 310 -27.10 -39.80 -20.67
CA LYS A 310 -28.23 -40.69 -20.85
C LYS A 310 -29.55 -40.08 -20.34
N GLN A 311 -29.54 -39.40 -19.19
CA GLN A 311 -30.73 -38.76 -18.65
C GLN A 311 -31.09 -37.51 -19.49
N ALA A 312 -30.13 -36.71 -19.92
CA ALA A 312 -30.34 -35.55 -20.77
C ALA A 312 -30.83 -35.88 -22.17
N SER A 313 -30.61 -37.13 -22.65
CA SER A 313 -31.11 -37.58 -23.96
C SER A 313 -32.60 -37.94 -23.91
N ILE A 314 -33.26 -37.98 -22.74
CA ILE A 314 -34.66 -38.34 -22.59
C ILE A 314 -35.53 -37.08 -22.50
N PRO A 315 -36.37 -36.72 -23.50
CA PRO A 315 -37.12 -35.48 -23.53
C PRO A 315 -38.05 -35.28 -22.32
N THR A 316 -38.65 -36.34 -21.85
CA THR A 316 -39.53 -36.32 -20.68
C THR A 316 -38.78 -35.94 -19.41
N VAL A 317 -37.57 -36.44 -19.22
CA VAL A 317 -36.73 -36.13 -18.07
C VAL A 317 -36.25 -34.66 -18.14
N LEU A 318 -35.90 -34.15 -19.32
CA LEU A 318 -35.54 -32.75 -19.52
C LEU A 318 -36.67 -31.78 -19.21
N THR A 319 -37.92 -32.18 -19.49
CA THR A 319 -39.07 -31.35 -19.18
C THR A 319 -39.22 -31.13 -17.66
N PHE A 320 -38.94 -32.15 -16.84
CA PHE A 320 -39.01 -32.08 -15.37
C PHE A 320 -37.70 -31.55 -14.74
N CYS A 321 -36.56 -31.75 -15.38
CA CYS A 321 -35.24 -31.36 -14.89
C CYS A 321 -34.40 -30.65 -16.01
N PRO A 322 -34.73 -29.41 -16.39
CA PRO A 322 -33.99 -28.68 -17.46
C PRO A 322 -32.51 -28.55 -17.17
N ARG A 323 -32.11 -28.47 -15.90
CA ARG A 323 -30.71 -28.35 -15.42
C ARG A 323 -29.81 -29.50 -15.88
N LEU A 324 -30.36 -30.67 -16.25
CA LEU A 324 -29.57 -31.79 -16.75
C LEU A 324 -28.82 -31.46 -18.04
N LYS A 325 -29.35 -30.54 -18.86
CA LYS A 325 -28.69 -30.08 -20.10
C LYS A 325 -27.46 -29.24 -19.77
N ASP A 326 -27.55 -28.39 -18.76
CA ASP A 326 -26.43 -27.55 -18.32
C ASP A 326 -25.34 -28.44 -17.71
N MET A 327 -25.70 -29.41 -16.88
CA MET A 327 -24.77 -30.39 -16.33
C MET A 327 -24.07 -31.24 -17.42
N ASP A 328 -24.78 -31.63 -18.48
CA ASP A 328 -24.16 -32.35 -19.60
C ASP A 328 -23.13 -31.48 -20.33
N ASN A 329 -23.45 -30.19 -20.54
CA ASN A 329 -22.52 -29.22 -21.12
C ASN A 329 -21.28 -29.02 -20.22
N ASP A 330 -21.46 -28.96 -18.89
CA ASP A 330 -20.36 -28.83 -17.93
C ASP A 330 -19.43 -30.04 -18.00
N TYR A 331 -19.99 -31.27 -18.04
CA TYR A 331 -19.20 -32.50 -18.23
C TYR A 331 -18.47 -32.55 -19.56
N MET A 332 -19.04 -32.01 -20.64
CA MET A 332 -18.39 -31.88 -21.93
C MET A 332 -17.21 -30.92 -21.87
N THR A 333 -17.38 -29.78 -21.19
CA THR A 333 -16.30 -28.79 -20.99
C THR A 333 -15.15 -29.39 -20.19
N ILE A 334 -15.44 -30.00 -19.04
CA ILE A 334 -14.45 -30.70 -18.22
C ILE A 334 -13.71 -31.79 -19.04
N THR A 335 -14.43 -32.53 -19.90
CA THR A 335 -13.79 -33.57 -20.72
C THR A 335 -12.77 -32.96 -21.69
N ARG A 336 -13.08 -31.83 -22.35
CA ARG A 336 -12.14 -31.13 -23.24
C ARG A 336 -10.92 -30.64 -22.47
N GLU A 337 -11.13 -30.03 -21.32
CA GLU A 337 -10.03 -29.57 -20.46
C GLU A 337 -9.12 -30.74 -20.02
N LEU A 338 -9.70 -31.90 -19.71
CA LEU A 338 -8.92 -33.12 -19.40
C LEU A 338 -8.11 -33.65 -20.59
N GLU A 339 -8.67 -33.59 -21.82
CA GLU A 339 -7.97 -33.89 -23.05
C GLU A 339 -6.79 -32.93 -23.29
N ASP A 340 -6.93 -31.67 -22.91
CA ASP A 340 -5.87 -30.65 -22.93
C ASP A 340 -4.90 -30.76 -21.73
N GLY A 341 -5.03 -31.81 -20.92
CA GLY A 341 -4.13 -32.12 -19.82
C GLY A 341 -4.43 -31.39 -18.50
N ALA A 342 -5.66 -30.91 -18.31
CA ALA A 342 -6.09 -30.40 -17.02
C ALA A 342 -6.15 -31.48 -15.94
N ARG A 343 -6.14 -31.07 -14.68
CA ARG A 343 -6.28 -31.93 -13.50
C ARG A 343 -7.62 -31.61 -12.80
N LEU A 344 -8.33 -32.66 -12.37
CA LEU A 344 -9.51 -32.49 -11.52
C LEU A 344 -9.11 -32.39 -10.04
N LEU A 345 -9.82 -31.53 -9.32
CA LEU A 345 -9.56 -31.19 -7.93
C LEU A 345 -10.90 -31.09 -7.18
N HIS A 346 -10.88 -31.33 -5.88
CA HIS A 346 -11.97 -30.91 -5.00
C HIS A 346 -11.70 -29.48 -4.51
N SER A 347 -12.63 -28.57 -4.69
CA SER A 347 -12.47 -27.19 -4.23
C SER A 347 -13.75 -26.69 -3.57
N TYR A 348 -13.61 -25.91 -2.50
CA TYR A 348 -14.73 -25.22 -1.85
C TYR A 348 -14.27 -23.93 -1.17
N LEU A 349 -15.21 -23.03 -0.95
CA LEU A 349 -15.02 -21.75 -0.26
C LEU A 349 -15.78 -21.72 1.05
N THR A 350 -15.12 -21.24 2.10
CA THR A 350 -15.71 -20.93 3.40
C THR A 350 -15.45 -19.48 3.76
N PHE A 351 -16.40 -18.89 4.48
CA PHE A 351 -16.32 -17.52 4.95
C PHE A 351 -16.44 -17.50 6.46
N THR A 352 -15.42 -17.00 7.14
CA THR A 352 -15.43 -16.76 8.57
C THR A 352 -15.65 -15.27 8.80
N VAL A 353 -16.74 -14.88 9.43
CA VAL A 353 -16.96 -13.51 9.91
C VAL A 353 -16.74 -13.45 11.42
N MET A 354 -16.19 -12.33 11.88
CA MET A 354 -15.77 -12.14 13.27
C MET A 354 -16.42 -10.89 13.86
N GLY A 355 -16.65 -10.91 15.16
CA GLY A 355 -17.21 -9.77 15.88
C GLY A 355 -16.96 -9.87 17.38
N ASN A 356 -17.35 -8.83 18.11
CA ASN A 356 -17.16 -8.75 19.56
C ASN A 356 -18.37 -9.31 20.35
N SER A 357 -19.48 -9.58 19.66
CA SER A 357 -20.67 -10.19 20.25
C SER A 357 -21.34 -11.17 19.29
N ALA A 358 -22.23 -12.02 19.80
CA ALA A 358 -23.04 -12.93 18.99
C ALA A 358 -23.98 -12.16 18.05
N VAL A 359 -24.45 -10.98 18.45
CA VAL A 359 -25.31 -10.12 17.62
C VAL A 359 -24.51 -9.52 16.47
N ASP A 360 -23.26 -9.08 16.73
CA ASP A 360 -22.40 -8.48 15.69
C ASP A 360 -22.07 -9.49 14.59
N VAL A 361 -21.69 -10.73 14.94
CA VAL A 361 -21.38 -11.75 13.93
C VAL A 361 -22.60 -12.20 13.17
N GLN A 362 -23.81 -12.21 13.79
CA GLN A 362 -25.04 -12.49 13.08
C GLN A 362 -25.35 -11.38 12.07
N SER A 363 -25.28 -10.12 12.50
CA SER A 363 -25.47 -8.96 11.63
C SER A 363 -24.46 -8.95 10.47
N ALA A 364 -23.19 -9.26 10.74
CA ALA A 364 -22.14 -9.35 9.74
C ALA A 364 -22.42 -10.48 8.72
N ALA A 365 -22.87 -11.65 9.19
CA ALA A 365 -23.23 -12.76 8.33
C ALA A 365 -24.43 -12.43 7.42
N ASP A 366 -25.45 -11.76 7.95
CA ASP A 366 -26.64 -11.37 7.18
C ASP A 366 -26.29 -10.28 6.13
N GLN A 367 -25.41 -9.33 6.47
CA GLN A 367 -24.90 -8.36 5.52
C GLN A 367 -24.09 -9.03 4.41
N LEU A 368 -23.22 -10.00 4.75
CA LEU A 368 -22.44 -10.76 3.79
C LEU A 368 -23.34 -11.56 2.83
N LYS A 369 -24.36 -12.25 3.34
CA LYS A 369 -25.33 -12.98 2.51
C LYS A 369 -26.06 -12.04 1.54
N SER A 370 -26.50 -10.87 2.01
CA SER A 370 -27.15 -9.87 1.18
C SER A 370 -26.20 -9.32 0.12
N PHE A 371 -24.96 -9.07 0.47
CA PHE A 371 -23.93 -8.58 -0.45
C PHE A 371 -23.61 -9.61 -1.54
N TYR A 372 -23.43 -10.89 -1.18
CA TYR A 372 -23.09 -11.95 -2.13
C TYR A 372 -24.24 -12.35 -3.04
N LEU A 373 -25.48 -12.19 -2.56
CA LEU A 373 -26.66 -12.45 -3.40
C LEU A 373 -26.69 -11.53 -4.63
N GLU A 374 -26.17 -10.32 -4.53
CA GLU A 374 -26.04 -9.39 -5.67
C GLU A 374 -25.04 -9.90 -6.72
N SER A 375 -23.96 -10.54 -6.28
CA SER A 375 -23.00 -11.24 -7.14
C SER A 375 -23.45 -12.64 -7.56
N ARG A 376 -24.71 -13.00 -7.27
CA ARG A 376 -25.31 -14.32 -7.54
C ARG A 376 -24.59 -15.50 -6.86
N VAL A 377 -23.79 -15.22 -5.83
CA VAL A 377 -23.20 -16.25 -4.97
C VAL A 377 -24.15 -16.48 -3.80
N ASN A 378 -24.69 -17.68 -3.69
CA ASN A 378 -25.60 -18.03 -2.59
C ASN A 378 -24.80 -18.72 -1.48
N VAL A 379 -24.80 -18.13 -0.29
CA VAL A 379 -24.10 -18.64 0.89
C VAL A 379 -25.07 -18.92 2.03
N ALA A 380 -24.79 -19.95 2.81
CA ALA A 380 -25.58 -20.34 3.97
C ALA A 380 -24.71 -20.48 5.21
N ASP A 381 -25.33 -20.32 6.38
CA ASP A 381 -24.70 -20.56 7.67
C ASP A 381 -24.38 -22.05 7.85
N ASP A 382 -23.18 -22.37 8.32
CA ASP A 382 -22.78 -23.72 8.72
C ASP A 382 -23.30 -24.07 10.14
N SER A 383 -24.61 -23.92 10.37
CA SER A 383 -25.22 -24.25 11.65
C SER A 383 -24.98 -25.72 12.02
N TYR A 384 -24.77 -25.99 13.31
CA TYR A 384 -24.42 -27.30 13.91
C TYR A 384 -23.01 -27.83 13.55
N ILE A 385 -22.39 -27.35 12.47
CA ILE A 385 -21.04 -27.74 12.03
C ILE A 385 -20.03 -26.59 12.10
N VAL A 386 -20.43 -25.48 12.76
CA VAL A 386 -19.62 -24.25 12.83
C VAL A 386 -18.20 -24.50 13.32
N PHE A 387 -18.02 -25.34 14.36
CA PHE A 387 -16.70 -25.59 14.93
C PHE A 387 -15.79 -26.42 14.01
N PRO A 388 -16.19 -27.61 13.49
CA PRO A 388 -15.35 -28.34 12.54
C PRO A 388 -15.10 -27.56 11.25
N SER A 389 -16.07 -26.81 10.73
CA SER A 389 -15.91 -25.95 9.56
C SER A 389 -14.92 -24.83 9.84
N PHE A 390 -14.96 -24.20 11.04
CA PHE A 390 -14.02 -23.19 11.46
C PHE A 390 -12.59 -23.74 11.58
N VAL A 391 -12.40 -24.86 12.30
CA VAL A 391 -11.06 -25.46 12.49
C VAL A 391 -10.48 -25.87 11.14
N SER A 392 -11.28 -26.47 10.25
CA SER A 392 -10.82 -26.90 8.91
C SER A 392 -10.47 -25.72 8.00
N SER A 393 -10.96 -24.51 8.28
CA SER A 393 -10.60 -23.30 7.52
C SER A 393 -9.28 -22.67 7.96
N LEU A 394 -8.72 -23.06 9.11
CA LEU A 394 -7.44 -22.56 9.60
C LEU A 394 -6.27 -23.13 8.78
N PRO A 395 -5.14 -22.37 8.66
CA PRO A 395 -3.99 -22.81 7.88
C PRO A 395 -3.42 -24.17 8.36
N MET A 396 -3.26 -25.11 7.46
CA MET A 396 -2.77 -26.48 7.71
C MET A 396 -3.66 -27.34 8.64
N CYS A 397 -4.88 -26.89 8.95
CA CYS A 397 -5.77 -27.57 9.90
C CYS A 397 -6.84 -28.43 9.23
N ASN A 398 -6.69 -28.72 7.96
CA ASN A 398 -7.64 -29.57 7.21
C ASN A 398 -7.02 -30.93 6.85
N ASP A 399 -7.86 -31.94 6.71
CA ASP A 399 -7.47 -33.28 6.29
C ASP A 399 -8.50 -33.87 5.29
N PRO A 400 -8.11 -34.89 4.46
CA PRO A 400 -8.99 -35.43 3.43
C PRO A 400 -10.29 -36.03 3.98
N LYS A 401 -10.28 -36.58 5.18
CA LYS A 401 -11.47 -37.18 5.79
C LYS A 401 -12.47 -36.09 6.18
N THR A 402 -11.99 -35.00 6.81
CA THR A 402 -12.82 -33.85 7.16
C THR A 402 -13.45 -33.20 5.94
N ILE A 403 -12.70 -33.09 4.82
CA ILE A 403 -13.23 -32.56 3.55
C ILE A 403 -14.40 -33.41 3.05
N LEU A 404 -14.26 -34.75 3.05
CA LEU A 404 -15.30 -35.65 2.60
C LEU A 404 -16.50 -35.70 3.58
N GLU A 405 -16.28 -35.59 4.89
CA GLU A 405 -17.36 -35.58 5.90
C GLU A 405 -18.17 -34.29 5.91
N LEU A 406 -17.53 -33.14 5.62
CA LEU A 406 -18.22 -31.84 5.50
C LEU A 406 -19.05 -31.76 4.23
N ASP A 407 -18.66 -32.45 3.18
CA ASP A 407 -19.35 -32.55 1.88
C ASP A 407 -19.73 -31.16 1.31
N ARG A 408 -18.74 -30.25 1.28
CA ARG A 408 -18.90 -28.85 0.80
C ARG A 408 -18.13 -28.59 -0.51
N PHE A 409 -17.42 -29.59 -1.01
CA PHE A 409 -16.57 -29.45 -2.20
C PHE A 409 -17.35 -29.66 -3.50
N GLU A 410 -16.90 -28.94 -4.51
CA GLU A 410 -17.23 -29.22 -5.93
C GLU A 410 -16.03 -29.82 -6.63
N VAL A 411 -16.28 -30.63 -7.66
CA VAL A 411 -15.22 -31.15 -8.53
C VAL A 411 -14.98 -30.14 -9.64
N VAL A 412 -13.81 -29.55 -9.66
CA VAL A 412 -13.42 -28.51 -10.61
C VAL A 412 -12.12 -28.86 -11.31
N SER A 413 -11.87 -28.23 -12.47
CA SER A 413 -10.55 -28.27 -13.10
C SER A 413 -9.58 -27.33 -12.38
N ASN A 414 -8.28 -27.46 -12.67
CA ASN A 414 -7.26 -26.54 -12.19
C ASN A 414 -7.55 -25.07 -12.59
N THR A 415 -8.13 -24.81 -13.76
CA THR A 415 -8.60 -23.48 -14.18
C THR A 415 -9.74 -22.98 -13.30
N GLY A 416 -10.73 -23.84 -13.04
CA GLY A 416 -11.84 -23.51 -12.14
C GLY A 416 -11.35 -23.22 -10.71
N ALA A 417 -10.40 -23.99 -10.20
CA ALA A 417 -9.78 -23.73 -8.90
C ALA A 417 -9.05 -22.37 -8.87
N ALA A 418 -8.31 -22.01 -9.94
CA ALA A 418 -7.64 -20.71 -10.06
C ALA A 418 -8.62 -19.54 -10.04
N HIS A 419 -9.79 -19.67 -10.71
CA HIS A 419 -10.81 -18.63 -10.72
C HIS A 419 -11.44 -18.37 -9.34
N MET A 420 -11.47 -19.38 -8.48
CA MET A 420 -12.03 -19.28 -7.13
C MET A 420 -11.00 -18.89 -6.06
N THR A 421 -9.75 -18.62 -6.44
CA THR A 421 -8.67 -18.36 -5.47
C THR A 421 -8.79 -16.93 -4.92
N PRO A 422 -8.97 -16.73 -3.60
CA PRO A 422 -9.19 -15.43 -2.97
C PRO A 422 -7.85 -14.71 -2.73
N ILE A 423 -7.18 -14.28 -3.80
CA ILE A 423 -5.91 -13.55 -3.74
C ILE A 423 -6.05 -12.04 -3.92
N PHE A 424 -7.24 -11.57 -4.27
CA PHE A 424 -7.48 -10.17 -4.59
C PHE A 424 -7.89 -9.38 -3.37
N GLY A 425 -7.31 -8.18 -3.23
CA GLY A 425 -7.63 -7.26 -2.15
C GLY A 425 -7.07 -5.87 -2.41
N PRO A 426 -7.27 -4.92 -1.48
CA PRO A 426 -6.83 -3.56 -1.68
C PRO A 426 -5.30 -3.45 -1.79
N TRP A 427 -4.86 -2.49 -2.59
CA TRP A 427 -3.46 -2.11 -2.67
C TRP A 427 -2.96 -1.60 -1.32
N LYS A 428 -1.72 -1.95 -0.95
CA LYS A 428 -1.11 -1.58 0.34
C LYS A 428 -0.22 -0.33 0.28
N GLY A 429 -0.05 0.23 -0.90
CA GLY A 429 0.88 1.34 -1.10
C GLY A 429 2.14 0.94 -1.87
N ASN A 430 3.08 1.86 -1.98
CA ASN A 430 4.30 1.70 -2.75
C ASN A 430 5.57 1.50 -1.88
N THR A 431 5.41 1.42 -0.56
CA THR A 431 6.54 1.28 0.37
C THR A 431 6.13 0.56 1.66
N ASP A 432 7.07 -0.17 2.23
CA ASP A 432 7.02 -0.76 3.57
C ASP A 432 7.37 0.25 4.69
N ARG A 433 7.89 1.43 4.33
CA ARG A 433 8.24 2.53 5.24
C ARG A 433 7.55 3.81 4.81
N PRO A 434 6.26 3.94 5.10
CA PRO A 434 5.44 5.04 4.61
C PRO A 434 5.80 6.38 5.24
N VAL A 435 5.73 7.43 4.43
CA VAL A 435 5.69 8.81 4.90
C VAL A 435 4.25 9.27 5.05
N LEU A 436 3.40 8.88 4.12
CA LEU A 436 1.97 9.22 4.10
C LEU A 436 1.14 7.96 4.34
N ASN A 437 0.09 8.11 5.13
CA ASN A 437 -0.92 7.08 5.33
C ASN A 437 -2.25 7.50 4.70
N LEU A 438 -2.81 6.63 3.88
CA LEU A 438 -4.14 6.77 3.32
C LEU A 438 -5.00 5.57 3.70
N VAL A 439 -6.30 5.69 3.59
CA VAL A 439 -7.23 4.60 3.86
C VAL A 439 -7.99 4.26 2.58
N SER A 440 -7.96 2.98 2.21
CA SER A 440 -8.79 2.48 1.10
C SER A 440 -10.26 2.42 1.47
N ARG A 441 -11.12 2.22 0.47
CA ARG A 441 -12.57 2.04 0.69
C ARG A 441 -12.91 0.79 1.48
N GLU A 442 -12.00 -0.18 1.51
CA GLU A 442 -12.14 -1.46 2.21
C GLU A 442 -11.60 -1.41 3.65
N GLY A 443 -10.98 -0.29 4.06
CA GLY A 443 -10.38 -0.12 5.38
C GLY A 443 -8.90 -0.54 5.48
N GLN A 444 -8.22 -0.80 4.35
CA GLN A 444 -6.77 -1.02 4.33
C GLN A 444 -6.03 0.30 4.49
N LEU A 445 -5.07 0.34 5.40
CA LEU A 445 -4.14 1.44 5.51
C LEU A 445 -3.07 1.34 4.41
N LEU A 446 -2.96 2.39 3.59
CA LEU A 446 -2.04 2.47 2.45
C LEU A 446 -0.80 3.25 2.85
N GLY A 447 0.36 2.66 2.67
CA GLY A 447 1.64 3.31 2.91
C GLY A 447 2.21 3.94 1.64
N LEU A 448 2.38 5.27 1.64
CA LEU A 448 2.91 5.99 0.49
C LEU A 448 4.18 6.77 0.81
N ASP A 449 5.09 6.75 -0.15
CA ASP A 449 6.20 7.70 -0.26
C ASP A 449 6.28 8.16 -1.71
N ILE A 450 6.09 9.47 -1.97
CA ILE A 450 6.09 10.03 -3.33
C ILE A 450 7.43 9.91 -4.03
N PHE A 451 8.53 9.69 -3.26
CA PHE A 451 9.88 9.46 -3.80
C PHE A 451 10.22 7.98 -4.01
N LYS A 452 9.28 7.06 -3.75
CA LYS A 452 9.40 5.62 -4.01
C LYS A 452 8.62 5.23 -5.26
N THR A 453 9.06 5.71 -6.40
CA THR A 453 8.49 5.40 -7.72
C THR A 453 9.61 5.10 -8.71
N SER A 454 9.31 4.26 -9.70
CA SER A 454 10.21 4.00 -10.85
C SER A 454 10.05 5.05 -11.97
N ALA A 455 9.04 5.92 -11.87
CA ALA A 455 8.76 7.01 -12.80
C ALA A 455 9.26 8.36 -12.24
N SER A 456 8.84 9.46 -12.86
CA SER A 456 9.13 10.81 -12.35
C SER A 456 8.41 11.07 -11.02
N TYR A 457 9.00 11.93 -10.20
CA TYR A 457 8.43 12.32 -8.89
C TYR A 457 7.33 13.39 -8.99
N ASN A 458 6.80 13.62 -10.19
CA ASN A 458 5.76 14.61 -10.43
C ASN A 458 4.38 14.05 -10.03
N MET A 459 3.62 14.85 -9.29
CA MET A 459 2.27 14.52 -8.86
C MET A 459 1.30 15.65 -9.22
N VAL A 460 0.14 15.31 -9.76
CA VAL A 460 -0.94 16.24 -10.05
C VAL A 460 -2.10 15.98 -9.09
N VAL A 461 -2.55 17.04 -8.39
CA VAL A 461 -3.71 16.99 -7.50
C VAL A 461 -4.84 17.84 -8.09
N GLY A 462 -5.86 17.16 -8.60
CA GLY A 462 -7.06 17.78 -9.15
C GLY A 462 -8.26 17.57 -8.24
N ALA A 463 -9.03 18.66 -8.01
CA ALA A 463 -10.27 18.58 -7.23
C ALA A 463 -11.18 19.76 -7.60
N THR A 464 -12.49 19.57 -7.43
CA THR A 464 -13.46 20.66 -7.49
C THR A 464 -13.26 21.64 -6.32
N SER A 465 -13.71 22.87 -6.46
CA SER A 465 -13.63 23.85 -5.38
C SER A 465 -14.33 23.33 -4.11
N GLY A 466 -13.68 23.49 -2.96
CA GLY A 466 -14.20 23.04 -1.66
C GLY A 466 -14.04 21.53 -1.38
N ALA A 467 -13.48 20.73 -2.30
CA ALA A 467 -13.30 19.27 -2.14
C ALA A 467 -12.08 18.87 -1.26
N GLY A 468 -11.36 19.85 -0.67
CA GLY A 468 -10.26 19.57 0.25
C GLY A 468 -8.87 19.51 -0.37
N LYS A 469 -8.67 20.01 -1.61
CA LYS A 469 -7.35 20.02 -2.29
C LYS A 469 -6.25 20.62 -1.42
N SER A 470 -6.42 21.84 -0.93
CA SER A 470 -5.41 22.53 -0.09
C SER A 470 -5.18 21.80 1.24
N PHE A 471 -6.23 21.21 1.82
CA PHE A 471 -6.11 20.39 3.02
C PHE A 471 -5.26 19.12 2.77
N TRP A 472 -5.48 18.47 1.63
CA TRP A 472 -4.67 17.31 1.24
C TRP A 472 -3.19 17.67 1.05
N VAL A 473 -2.90 18.77 0.34
CA VAL A 473 -1.51 19.26 0.18
C VAL A 473 -0.91 19.64 1.53
N ALA A 474 -1.69 20.27 2.43
CA ALA A 474 -1.26 20.56 3.79
C ALA A 474 -0.89 19.29 4.59
N TYR A 475 -1.67 18.22 4.42
CA TYR A 475 -1.37 16.91 5.00
C TYR A 475 -0.03 16.36 4.48
N ILE A 476 0.23 16.45 3.17
CA ILE A 476 1.51 16.06 2.57
C ILE A 476 2.66 16.86 3.17
N ILE A 477 2.54 18.20 3.20
CA ILE A 477 3.57 19.10 3.73
C ILE A 477 3.91 18.71 5.18
N ASN A 478 2.92 18.63 6.06
CA ASN A 478 3.12 18.28 7.47
C ASN A 478 3.78 16.91 7.65
N ASN A 479 3.41 15.93 6.84
CA ASN A 479 3.99 14.59 6.92
C ASN A 479 5.44 14.56 6.44
N TYR A 480 5.81 15.30 5.40
CA TYR A 480 7.20 15.37 4.94
C TYR A 480 8.07 16.23 5.84
N LEU A 481 7.58 17.35 6.36
CA LEU A 481 8.29 18.15 7.37
C LEU A 481 8.57 17.35 8.65
N GLY A 482 7.64 16.49 9.08
CA GLY A 482 7.79 15.62 10.24
C GLY A 482 8.59 14.33 9.98
N ALA A 483 8.93 14.01 8.73
CA ALA A 483 9.69 12.81 8.40
C ALA A 483 11.19 13.01 8.62
N GLY A 484 11.83 12.07 9.34
CA GLY A 484 13.25 12.03 9.62
C GLY A 484 14.01 10.97 8.80
N PRO A 485 15.31 10.79 9.06
CA PRO A 485 16.07 9.69 8.48
C PRO A 485 15.44 8.36 8.91
N ARG A 486 15.50 7.41 8.00
CA ARG A 486 14.91 6.09 8.25
C ARG A 486 15.72 5.34 9.29
N SER A 487 15.14 5.13 10.47
CA SER A 487 15.68 4.20 11.44
C SER A 487 15.58 2.78 10.90
N ASN A 488 16.65 1.99 10.98
CA ASN A 488 16.61 0.57 10.66
C ASN A 488 15.95 -0.27 11.77
N ASN A 489 15.86 0.28 12.98
CA ASN A 489 15.23 -0.37 14.11
C ASN A 489 13.75 0.00 14.15
N LEU A 490 12.89 -0.97 13.89
CA LEU A 490 11.45 -0.81 14.10
C LEU A 490 11.17 -0.92 15.59
N ILE A 491 10.72 0.18 16.19
CA ILE A 491 10.20 0.21 17.54
C ILE A 491 8.68 0.09 17.44
N HIS A 492 8.08 -0.66 18.35
CA HIS A 492 6.63 -0.79 18.38
C HIS A 492 5.97 0.60 18.50
N TYR A 493 4.94 0.87 17.69
CA TYR A 493 4.35 2.22 17.60
C TYR A 493 3.78 2.75 18.93
N ARG A 494 3.37 1.87 19.86
CA ARG A 494 2.89 2.27 21.18
C ARG A 494 4.02 2.78 22.07
N ASP A 495 5.20 2.19 21.99
CA ASP A 495 6.38 2.66 22.71
C ASP A 495 6.85 3.99 22.12
N THR A 496 6.79 4.13 20.79
CA THR A 496 7.03 5.38 20.10
C THR A 496 6.03 6.46 20.53
N PHE A 497 4.75 6.12 20.69
CA PHE A 497 3.72 7.03 21.16
C PHE A 497 3.99 7.55 22.58
N GLU A 498 4.38 6.68 23.51
CA GLU A 498 4.78 7.08 24.87
C GLU A 498 6.07 7.91 24.85
N GLY A 499 7.05 7.55 24.01
CA GLY A 499 8.26 8.33 23.78
C GLY A 499 7.97 9.75 23.28
N PHE A 500 7.06 9.91 22.35
CA PHE A 500 6.63 11.22 21.84
C PHE A 500 5.93 12.05 22.95
N LYS A 501 5.07 11.46 23.74
CA LYS A 501 4.43 12.15 24.87
C LYS A 501 5.43 12.64 25.92
N ASN A 502 6.47 11.87 26.19
CA ASN A 502 7.45 12.12 27.23
C ASN A 502 8.67 12.93 26.76
N ASN A 503 8.70 13.36 25.50
CA ASN A 503 9.84 14.10 24.89
C ASN A 503 11.19 13.36 24.99
N SER A 504 11.17 12.02 25.05
CA SER A 504 12.34 11.16 25.30
C SER A 504 13.02 10.64 24.03
N TYR A 505 12.61 11.13 22.84
CA TYR A 505 13.16 10.70 21.56
C TYR A 505 14.32 11.58 21.10
N ASP A 506 15.53 11.03 21.12
CA ASP A 506 16.77 11.69 20.72
C ASP A 506 17.22 11.24 19.29
N ALA A 507 16.37 11.30 18.30
CA ALA A 507 16.80 11.03 16.94
C ALA A 507 16.95 12.35 16.16
N PHE A 508 18.17 12.80 15.96
CA PHE A 508 18.50 14.00 15.22
C PHE A 508 19.24 13.69 13.91
N ASP A 509 18.73 14.23 12.79
CA ASP A 509 19.45 14.33 11.53
C ASP A 509 19.25 15.73 10.94
N PRO A 510 20.32 16.53 10.77
CA PRO A 510 20.21 17.88 10.24
C PRO A 510 19.76 17.98 8.79
N ASP A 511 19.94 16.91 7.98
CA ASP A 511 19.68 16.91 6.54
C ASP A 511 18.23 16.59 6.18
N GLY A 512 17.28 17.41 6.67
CA GLY A 512 15.85 17.25 6.45
C GLY A 512 15.36 17.69 5.07
N ALA A 513 14.13 17.24 4.72
CA ALA A 513 13.44 17.74 3.54
C ALA A 513 13.20 19.26 3.64
N GLN A 514 13.51 19.99 2.59
CA GLN A 514 13.13 21.38 2.40
C GLN A 514 11.88 21.42 1.50
N ILE A 515 10.90 22.23 1.85
CA ILE A 515 9.63 22.32 1.11
C ILE A 515 9.43 23.75 0.64
N PHE A 516 9.30 23.92 -0.65
CA PHE A 516 8.90 25.17 -1.31
C PHE A 516 7.45 25.05 -1.76
N VAL A 517 6.64 26.01 -1.40
CA VAL A 517 5.26 26.14 -1.84
C VAL A 517 5.10 27.45 -2.56
N VAL A 518 4.66 27.40 -3.81
CA VAL A 518 4.20 28.57 -4.55
C VAL A 518 2.69 28.58 -4.49
N ASP A 519 2.11 29.54 -3.78
CA ASP A 519 0.68 29.64 -3.50
C ASP A 519 0.05 30.87 -4.16
N VAL A 520 -1.24 30.73 -4.47
CA VAL A 520 -2.10 31.83 -4.93
C VAL A 520 -3.41 31.73 -4.15
N GLY A 521 -3.57 32.53 -3.09
CA GLY A 521 -4.77 32.52 -2.26
C GLY A 521 -4.54 32.27 -0.77
N ARG A 522 -3.31 32.39 -0.30
CA ARG A 522 -2.92 32.32 1.12
C ARG A 522 -3.32 31.04 1.84
N SER A 523 -3.44 29.91 1.09
CA SER A 523 -3.90 28.63 1.63
C SER A 523 -2.95 28.04 2.66
N TYR A 524 -1.66 28.34 2.58
CA TYR A 524 -0.59 27.74 3.41
C TYR A 524 0.03 28.71 4.42
N GLN A 525 -0.43 29.95 4.48
CA GLN A 525 0.04 30.94 5.46
C GLN A 525 -0.10 30.43 6.89
N GLY A 526 -1.29 29.90 7.26
CA GLY A 526 -1.56 29.41 8.60
C GLY A 526 -0.70 28.20 9.00
N ILE A 527 -0.22 27.42 8.04
CA ILE A 527 0.72 26.32 8.30
C ILE A 527 2.13 26.89 8.53
N SER A 528 2.59 27.83 7.69
CA SER A 528 3.92 28.42 7.85
C SER A 528 4.09 29.11 9.19
N GLU A 529 3.05 29.80 9.67
CA GLU A 529 3.04 30.44 10.97
C GLU A 529 3.14 29.48 12.17
N GLN A 530 2.89 28.19 11.94
CA GLN A 530 3.00 27.16 12.97
C GLN A 530 4.43 26.66 13.19
N TYR A 531 5.32 26.84 12.24
CA TYR A 531 6.71 26.37 12.31
C TYR A 531 7.68 27.55 12.51
N THR A 532 8.64 27.39 13.40
CA THR A 532 9.65 28.43 13.68
C THR A 532 10.70 28.50 12.57
N ASN A 533 11.05 27.36 11.95
CA ASN A 533 11.93 27.30 10.79
C ASN A 533 11.10 27.35 9.49
N SER A 534 10.33 28.41 9.34
CA SER A 534 9.53 28.66 8.15
C SER A 534 9.65 30.13 7.71
N GLN A 535 9.38 30.35 6.43
CA GLN A 535 9.41 31.67 5.82
C GLN A 535 8.16 31.85 4.95
N PHE A 536 7.40 32.92 5.23
CA PHE A 536 6.26 33.32 4.41
C PHE A 536 6.60 34.61 3.66
N ILE A 537 6.77 34.50 2.34
CA ILE A 537 7.17 35.58 1.46
C ILE A 537 5.94 36.07 0.70
N ASP A 538 5.47 37.26 1.02
CA ASP A 538 4.32 37.90 0.40
C ASP A 538 4.79 38.94 -0.64
N PHE A 539 4.64 38.63 -1.89
CA PHE A 539 5.03 39.50 -3.00
C PHE A 539 4.13 40.72 -3.19
N GLY A 540 3.03 40.84 -2.45
CA GLY A 540 2.18 42.05 -2.38
C GLY A 540 2.77 43.17 -1.56
N LYS A 541 3.62 42.87 -0.58
CA LYS A 541 4.25 43.85 0.31
C LYS A 541 5.51 44.45 -0.34
N LYS A 542 5.98 45.59 0.19
CA LYS A 542 7.27 46.14 -0.18
C LYS A 542 8.36 45.14 0.21
N PRO A 543 9.14 44.64 -0.73
CA PRO A 543 10.13 43.59 -0.44
C PRO A 543 11.30 44.16 0.38
N ASP A 544 11.82 43.37 1.29
CA ASP A 544 13.08 43.57 2.01
C ASP A 544 14.25 42.82 1.40
N PHE A 545 14.02 42.20 0.25
CA PHE A 545 14.97 41.46 -0.57
C PHE A 545 14.89 41.92 -2.04
N THR A 546 15.89 41.58 -2.85
CA THR A 546 15.89 41.84 -4.29
C THR A 546 15.65 40.57 -5.10
N LEU A 547 14.96 40.73 -6.23
CA LEU A 547 14.83 39.75 -7.30
C LEU A 547 15.73 40.08 -8.50
N ASN A 548 16.74 40.95 -8.31
CA ASN A 548 17.70 41.32 -9.34
C ASN A 548 18.46 40.07 -9.83
N PRO A 549 18.35 39.68 -11.12
CA PRO A 549 18.99 38.47 -11.61
C PRO A 549 20.50 38.46 -11.49
N PHE A 550 21.12 39.63 -11.50
CA PHE A 550 22.58 39.76 -11.31
C PHE A 550 23.04 39.45 -9.89
N ALA A 551 22.17 39.48 -8.91
CA ALA A 551 22.52 39.17 -7.52
C ALA A 551 22.84 37.68 -7.29
N PHE A 552 22.39 36.81 -8.19
CA PHE A 552 22.58 35.36 -8.14
C PHE A 552 23.75 34.86 -9.00
N LEU A 553 24.44 35.78 -9.69
CA LEU A 553 25.63 35.42 -10.47
C LEU A 553 26.86 35.31 -9.59
N THR A 554 27.49 34.16 -9.56
CA THR A 554 28.78 33.94 -8.87
C THR A 554 29.97 34.27 -9.75
N ASP A 555 29.87 34.01 -11.05
CA ASP A 555 30.84 34.37 -12.07
C ASP A 555 30.19 34.35 -13.48
N VAL A 556 30.77 35.06 -14.44
CA VAL A 556 30.28 35.07 -15.83
C VAL A 556 31.37 34.55 -16.75
N THR A 557 31.13 33.40 -17.36
CA THR A 557 32.01 32.85 -18.37
C THR A 557 31.36 33.04 -19.75
N VAL A 558 31.84 34.02 -20.54
CA VAL A 558 31.51 34.13 -21.95
C VAL A 558 32.68 33.57 -22.74
N GLY A 559 32.62 32.29 -23.08
CA GLY A 559 33.62 31.67 -23.95
C GLY A 559 33.05 31.47 -25.36
N GLU A 560 33.94 31.55 -26.36
CA GLU A 560 33.60 31.35 -27.80
C GLU A 560 32.96 29.99 -28.14
N ARG A 561 32.71 29.11 -27.15
CA ARG A 561 32.20 27.72 -27.32
C ARG A 561 30.75 27.48 -26.97
N VAL A 562 29.95 28.50 -26.67
CA VAL A 562 28.55 28.29 -26.22
C VAL A 562 27.60 27.89 -27.36
N PHE A 563 28.03 27.95 -28.63
CA PHE A 563 27.14 27.81 -29.79
C PHE A 563 27.30 26.55 -30.64
N ASP A 564 28.33 25.69 -30.43
CA ASP A 564 28.60 24.67 -31.43
C ASP A 564 28.55 23.20 -31.02
N GLU A 565 28.33 22.82 -29.77
CA GLU A 565 28.19 21.38 -29.47
C GLU A 565 27.17 21.06 -28.35
N ALA A 566 26.25 20.14 -28.68
CA ALA A 566 25.49 19.40 -27.67
C ALA A 566 26.49 18.69 -26.71
N PRO A 567 26.21 18.62 -25.40
CA PRO A 567 27.14 18.05 -24.44
C PRO A 567 27.40 16.58 -24.75
N VAL A 568 28.60 16.26 -25.20
CA VAL A 568 29.10 14.88 -25.25
C VAL A 568 29.54 14.51 -23.85
N PHE A 569 28.87 13.56 -23.26
CA PHE A 569 29.26 12.97 -21.98
C PHE A 569 30.56 12.20 -22.13
N ASN A 570 31.66 12.78 -21.62
CA ASN A 570 32.87 12.03 -21.32
C ASN A 570 33.24 12.29 -19.85
N ASP A 571 33.25 11.22 -19.09
CA ASP A 571 33.77 11.10 -17.72
C ASP A 571 35.25 11.44 -17.72
N ASP A 572 35.64 12.51 -17.02
CA ASP A 572 36.84 12.63 -16.16
C ASP A 572 37.20 14.11 -15.91
N SER A 573 37.11 14.47 -14.63
CA SER A 573 37.79 15.55 -13.89
C SER A 573 36.91 16.64 -13.26
N ASN A 574 37.08 16.82 -11.95
CA ASN A 574 36.39 17.70 -11.01
C ASN A 574 36.42 19.23 -11.31
N ASN A 575 36.97 19.68 -12.44
CA ASN A 575 36.98 21.10 -12.82
C ASN A 575 35.94 21.48 -13.88
N HIS A 576 35.17 20.50 -14.40
CA HIS A 576 34.15 20.76 -15.43
C HIS A 576 32.77 21.11 -14.90
N ASP A 577 32.45 20.78 -13.62
CA ASP A 577 31.14 21.05 -13.08
C ASP A 577 30.96 22.52 -12.69
N ASP A 578 31.98 23.18 -12.13
CA ASP A 578 31.94 24.60 -11.80
C ASP A 578 31.75 25.51 -13.04
N ASP A 579 32.29 25.16 -14.19
CA ASP A 579 32.14 25.95 -15.43
C ASP A 579 30.76 25.75 -16.07
N LYS A 580 30.14 24.56 -15.94
CA LYS A 580 28.78 24.30 -16.42
C LYS A 580 27.78 25.10 -15.62
N ASP A 581 27.92 25.17 -14.30
CA ASP A 581 27.02 25.92 -13.43
C ASP A 581 27.09 27.43 -13.71
N LYS A 582 28.23 27.98 -13.98
CA LYS A 582 28.41 29.40 -14.35
C LYS A 582 27.73 29.74 -15.68
N VAL A 583 27.86 28.87 -16.68
CA VAL A 583 27.18 29.02 -17.98
C VAL A 583 25.67 28.95 -17.79
N ALA A 584 25.17 28.00 -16.98
CA ALA A 584 23.74 27.84 -16.68
C ALA A 584 23.16 29.09 -16.00
N GLN A 585 23.86 29.67 -15.00
CA GLN A 585 23.45 30.90 -14.33
C GLN A 585 23.37 32.09 -15.32
N THR A 586 24.35 32.24 -16.21
CA THR A 586 24.36 33.31 -17.23
C THR A 586 23.18 33.17 -18.19
N ILE A 587 22.87 31.93 -18.63
CA ILE A 587 21.72 31.64 -19.51
C ILE A 587 20.41 31.94 -18.77
N MET A 588 20.29 31.64 -17.48
CA MET A 588 19.11 31.96 -16.69
C MET A 588 18.87 33.48 -16.62
N VAL A 589 19.92 34.28 -16.37
CA VAL A 589 19.82 35.76 -16.40
C VAL A 589 19.39 36.25 -17.77
N LEU A 590 19.98 35.73 -18.85
CA LEU A 590 19.56 36.06 -20.21
C LEU A 590 18.07 35.78 -20.43
N ASN A 591 17.62 34.60 -20.07
CA ASN A 591 16.20 34.21 -20.25
C ASN A 591 15.26 35.10 -19.45
N GLN A 592 15.64 35.49 -18.24
CA GLN A 592 14.86 36.40 -17.41
C GLN A 592 14.80 37.80 -18.05
N LEU A 593 15.92 38.37 -18.49
CA LEU A 593 15.96 39.66 -19.17
C LEU A 593 15.19 39.64 -20.49
N LYS A 594 15.18 38.52 -21.24
CA LYS A 594 14.36 38.33 -22.44
C LYS A 594 12.87 38.42 -22.13
N ILE A 595 12.41 37.78 -21.07
CA ILE A 595 11.01 37.82 -20.67
C ILE A 595 10.65 39.20 -20.10
N MET A 596 11.56 39.85 -19.37
CA MET A 596 11.36 41.22 -18.91
C MET A 596 11.20 42.24 -20.08
N ALA A 597 11.99 42.08 -21.14
CA ALA A 597 11.92 42.92 -22.33
C ALA A 597 10.68 42.61 -23.19
N SER A 598 10.32 41.33 -23.29
CA SER A 598 9.19 40.90 -24.11
C SER A 598 8.42 39.80 -23.41
N GLU A 599 7.11 39.98 -23.18
CA GLU A 599 6.26 39.00 -22.48
C GLU A 599 6.33 37.58 -23.04
N LYS A 600 6.55 37.45 -24.36
CA LYS A 600 6.72 36.15 -25.02
C LYS A 600 8.19 35.71 -25.16
N GLY A 601 9.15 36.53 -24.70
CA GLY A 601 10.58 36.25 -24.82
C GLY A 601 11.09 36.15 -26.27
N ASN A 602 10.37 36.68 -27.22
CA ASN A 602 10.72 36.62 -28.67
C ASN A 602 11.84 37.60 -28.98
N ILE A 603 13.08 37.14 -28.89
CA ILE A 603 14.30 37.89 -29.19
C ILE A 603 15.12 37.04 -30.17
N ASP A 604 15.63 37.67 -31.25
CA ASP A 604 16.38 36.97 -32.29
C ASP A 604 17.80 36.54 -31.81
N ASP A 605 18.46 35.64 -32.54
CA ASP A 605 19.75 35.06 -32.15
C ASP A 605 20.85 36.13 -32.07
N PHE A 606 20.79 37.17 -32.94
CA PHE A 606 21.74 38.30 -32.90
C PHE A 606 21.54 39.07 -31.57
N GLN A 607 20.30 39.43 -31.24
CA GLN A 607 19.97 40.13 -30.01
C GLN A 607 20.39 39.34 -28.78
N GLN A 608 20.20 38.00 -28.78
CA GLN A 608 20.64 37.13 -27.69
C GLN A 608 22.16 37.14 -27.51
N SER A 609 22.91 37.07 -28.61
CA SER A 609 24.38 37.10 -28.61
C SER A 609 24.90 38.43 -28.02
N VAL A 610 24.31 39.56 -28.45
CA VAL A 610 24.68 40.89 -27.93
C VAL A 610 24.28 41.01 -26.46
N MET A 611 23.08 40.54 -26.07
CA MET A 611 22.66 40.57 -24.67
C MET A 611 23.64 39.80 -23.76
N LEU A 612 24.12 38.62 -24.16
CA LEU A 612 25.12 37.86 -23.41
C LEU A 612 26.41 38.65 -23.20
N GLN A 613 26.88 39.34 -24.23
CA GLN A 613 28.06 40.21 -24.11
C GLN A 613 27.79 41.36 -23.12
N LEU A 614 26.69 42.04 -23.22
CA LEU A 614 26.33 43.18 -22.35
C LEU A 614 26.07 42.73 -20.90
N ILE A 615 25.56 41.50 -20.66
CA ILE A 615 25.45 40.92 -19.32
C ILE A 615 26.83 40.76 -18.71
N SER A 616 27.78 40.22 -19.47
CA SER A 616 29.18 40.05 -19.03
C SER A 616 29.86 41.41 -18.73
N GLU A 617 29.64 42.39 -19.59
CA GLU A 617 30.18 43.74 -19.39
C GLU A 617 29.61 44.39 -18.11
N GLU A 618 28.26 44.33 -17.91
CA GLU A 618 27.62 44.86 -16.69
C GLU A 618 28.14 44.20 -15.43
N TYR A 619 28.21 42.87 -15.42
CA TYR A 619 28.70 42.10 -14.27
C TYR A 619 30.16 42.48 -13.94
N ASN A 620 31.05 42.45 -14.93
CA ASN A 620 32.48 42.70 -14.71
C ASN A 620 32.77 44.13 -14.28
N GLU A 621 32.11 45.15 -14.85
CA GLU A 621 32.29 46.54 -14.48
C GLU A 621 31.74 46.85 -13.10
N SER A 622 30.52 46.34 -12.78
CA SER A 622 29.94 46.52 -11.45
C SER A 622 30.81 45.88 -10.35
N ARG A 623 31.38 44.71 -10.62
CA ARG A 623 32.24 44.01 -9.67
C ARG A 623 33.59 44.75 -9.44
N LYS A 624 34.13 45.41 -10.44
CA LYS A 624 35.36 46.27 -10.29
C LYS A 624 35.13 47.41 -9.30
N VAL A 625 33.91 47.89 -9.18
CA VAL A 625 33.53 49.00 -8.27
C VAL A 625 32.97 48.46 -6.95
N GLY A 626 32.95 47.12 -6.74
CA GLY A 626 32.41 46.49 -5.52
C GLY A 626 30.89 46.52 -5.43
N ARG A 627 30.17 46.57 -6.55
CA ARG A 627 28.71 46.57 -6.63
C ARG A 627 28.20 45.32 -7.34
N THR A 628 26.96 44.97 -7.09
CA THR A 628 26.23 43.97 -7.85
C THR A 628 25.76 44.58 -9.18
N GLY A 629 25.84 43.85 -10.29
CA GLY A 629 25.25 44.28 -11.55
C GLY A 629 23.75 44.57 -11.41
N SER A 630 23.20 45.43 -12.27
CA SER A 630 21.81 45.87 -12.17
C SER A 630 21.10 45.85 -13.52
N ILE A 631 19.76 45.63 -13.49
CA ILE A 631 18.91 45.78 -14.66
C ILE A 631 19.04 47.19 -15.23
N THR A 632 19.12 48.21 -14.39
CA THR A 632 19.30 49.60 -14.79
C THR A 632 20.62 49.82 -15.53
N GLY A 633 21.73 49.24 -15.04
CA GLY A 633 23.02 49.26 -15.71
C GLY A 633 23.00 48.57 -17.06
N PHE A 634 22.44 47.38 -17.13
CA PHE A 634 22.25 46.62 -18.35
C PHE A 634 21.39 47.36 -19.38
N ALA A 635 20.22 47.89 -18.99
CA ALA A 635 19.33 48.63 -19.87
C ALA A 635 20.00 49.90 -20.44
N ARG A 636 20.84 50.61 -19.63
CA ARG A 636 21.62 51.74 -20.08
C ARG A 636 22.65 51.37 -21.13
N ARG A 637 23.30 50.18 -21.03
CA ARG A 637 24.20 49.64 -22.07
C ARG A 637 23.47 49.34 -23.34
N CYS A 638 22.30 48.70 -23.25
CA CYS A 638 21.45 48.43 -24.40
C CYS A 638 21.04 49.75 -25.12
N SER A 639 20.61 50.78 -24.37
CA SER A 639 20.17 52.08 -24.93
C SER A 639 21.36 52.85 -25.57
N ASN A 640 22.60 52.61 -25.18
CA ASN A 640 23.78 53.21 -25.77
C ASN A 640 24.36 52.40 -26.96
N HIS A 641 23.82 51.25 -27.29
CA HIS A 641 24.31 50.39 -28.36
C HIS A 641 24.01 51.01 -29.74
N GLU A 642 24.82 50.74 -30.78
CA GLU A 642 24.63 51.26 -32.09
C GLU A 642 23.41 50.70 -32.81
N ASP A 643 23.13 49.40 -32.66
CA ASP A 643 22.00 48.71 -33.30
C ASP A 643 20.69 49.08 -32.62
N LYS A 644 19.69 49.52 -33.46
CA LYS A 644 18.37 49.94 -33.00
C LYS A 644 17.62 48.84 -32.27
N ARG A 645 17.76 47.58 -32.68
CA ARG A 645 17.06 46.44 -32.05
C ARG A 645 17.50 46.21 -30.60
N ILE A 646 18.79 46.56 -30.30
CA ILE A 646 19.32 46.49 -28.92
C ILE A 646 18.83 47.70 -28.11
N LYS A 647 18.75 48.91 -28.70
CA LYS A 647 18.16 50.08 -28.04
C LYS A 647 16.70 49.83 -27.62
N ASP A 648 15.91 49.22 -28.49
CA ASP A 648 14.54 48.88 -28.22
C ASP A 648 14.40 47.94 -27.01
N ILE A 649 15.34 47.03 -26.77
CA ILE A 649 15.41 46.19 -25.56
C ILE A 649 15.67 47.05 -24.32
N GLY A 650 16.60 48.02 -24.38
CA GLY A 650 16.84 48.93 -23.27
C GLY A 650 15.59 49.72 -22.89
N ASP A 651 14.85 50.26 -23.86
CA ASP A 651 13.63 50.98 -23.64
C ASP A 651 12.51 50.10 -23.03
N GLN A 652 12.37 48.87 -23.51
CA GLN A 652 11.42 47.87 -23.01
C GLN A 652 11.69 47.47 -21.55
N LEU A 653 12.96 47.46 -21.13
CA LEU A 653 13.36 47.20 -19.76
C LEU A 653 13.11 48.35 -18.80
N GLY A 654 12.74 49.56 -19.27
CA GLY A 654 12.57 50.75 -18.45
C GLY A 654 11.62 50.58 -17.26
N GLN A 655 10.56 49.78 -17.38
CA GLN A 655 9.63 49.48 -16.29
C GLN A 655 10.23 48.72 -15.11
N TRP A 656 11.33 47.98 -15.35
CA TRP A 656 12.06 47.16 -14.38
C TRP A 656 13.27 47.87 -13.77
N CYS A 657 13.68 48.99 -14.35
CA CYS A 657 14.79 49.82 -13.90
C CYS A 657 14.44 50.64 -12.66
N GLU A 658 15.46 51.18 -12.00
CA GLU A 658 15.29 52.12 -10.87
C GLU A 658 14.38 53.28 -11.30
N GLY A 659 13.34 53.56 -10.50
CA GLY A 659 12.30 54.54 -10.85
C GLY A 659 11.18 54.06 -11.73
N GLY A 660 11.29 52.85 -12.33
CA GLY A 660 10.21 52.20 -13.06
C GLY A 660 9.16 51.56 -12.13
N ILE A 661 8.05 51.15 -12.72
CA ILE A 661 6.87 50.65 -11.97
C ILE A 661 7.25 49.45 -11.08
N TYR A 662 8.09 48.58 -11.55
CA TYR A 662 8.53 47.34 -10.86
C TYR A 662 9.93 47.46 -10.26
N GLY A 663 10.66 48.57 -10.48
CA GLY A 663 12.08 48.73 -10.13
C GLY A 663 12.40 48.48 -8.66
N ASN A 664 11.47 48.77 -7.75
CA ASN A 664 11.64 48.54 -6.31
C ASN A 664 11.85 47.06 -5.93
N ARG A 665 11.49 46.14 -6.77
CA ARG A 665 11.63 44.68 -6.54
C ARG A 665 12.95 44.15 -7.06
N PHE A 666 13.63 44.90 -7.94
CA PHE A 666 14.83 44.47 -8.66
C PHE A 666 16.02 45.43 -8.35
N THR A 667 15.95 46.15 -7.24
CA THR A 667 17.02 47.06 -6.84
C THR A 667 18.28 46.35 -6.38
N GLU A 668 19.46 46.92 -6.68
CA GLU A 668 20.76 46.41 -6.22
C GLU A 668 21.05 46.71 -4.74
N ASN A 669 20.20 47.51 -4.08
CA ASN A 669 20.40 47.99 -2.73
C ASN A 669 19.86 47.05 -1.63
N LEU A 670 19.18 45.98 -2.00
CA LEU A 670 18.63 45.00 -1.08
C LEU A 670 19.39 43.65 -1.20
N PRO A 671 19.46 42.87 -0.12
CA PRO A 671 20.03 41.55 -0.20
C PRO A 671 19.21 40.65 -1.14
N PRO A 672 19.83 39.67 -1.78
CA PRO A 672 19.09 38.66 -2.57
C PRO A 672 18.11 37.89 -1.66
N ILE A 673 17.03 37.40 -2.26
CA ILE A 673 16.12 36.49 -1.57
C ILE A 673 16.87 35.27 -1.07
N ASN A 674 16.60 34.84 0.15
CA ASN A 674 17.25 33.70 0.79
C ASN A 674 16.23 32.63 1.14
N PHE A 675 16.57 31.37 0.95
CA PHE A 675 15.75 30.19 1.17
C PHE A 675 16.35 29.22 2.19
N ASP A 676 16.95 29.75 3.28
CA ASP A 676 17.58 28.94 4.32
C ASP A 676 16.58 28.17 5.21
N SER A 677 15.28 28.58 5.18
CA SER A 677 14.27 27.91 5.97
C SER A 677 13.84 26.56 5.37
N ARG A 678 13.44 25.65 6.22
CA ARG A 678 12.93 24.33 5.79
C ARG A 678 11.57 24.38 5.12
N PHE A 679 10.74 25.30 5.50
CA PHE A 679 9.41 25.49 4.94
C PHE A 679 9.25 26.91 4.42
N ILE A 680 9.15 27.05 3.12
CA ILE A 680 9.08 28.32 2.43
C ILE A 680 7.78 28.40 1.66
N VAL A 681 6.99 29.42 1.92
CA VAL A 681 5.73 29.71 1.23
C VAL A 681 5.87 31.04 0.49
N LEU A 682 5.68 30.99 -0.80
CA LEU A 682 5.77 32.10 -1.73
C LEU A 682 4.35 32.46 -2.18
N GLU A 683 3.81 33.57 -1.68
CA GLU A 683 2.44 34.01 -1.95
C GLU A 683 2.38 35.00 -3.10
N LEU A 684 1.69 34.60 -4.16
CA LEU A 684 1.58 35.35 -5.42
C LEU A 684 0.20 35.97 -5.69
N GLU A 685 -0.75 35.92 -4.75
CA GLU A 685 -2.14 36.40 -4.96
C GLU A 685 -2.17 37.83 -5.52
N GLU A 686 -1.36 38.74 -4.96
CA GLU A 686 -1.31 40.12 -5.36
C GLU A 686 -0.74 40.34 -6.79
N LEU A 687 -0.04 39.35 -7.32
CA LEU A 687 0.50 39.40 -8.69
C LEU A 687 -0.47 38.88 -9.74
N LYS A 688 -1.61 38.36 -9.34
CA LYS A 688 -2.62 37.75 -10.23
C LYS A 688 -3.17 38.72 -11.30
N GLY A 689 -3.20 40.00 -10.98
CA GLY A 689 -3.60 41.07 -11.90
C GLY A 689 -2.54 41.50 -12.91
N THR A 690 -1.29 41.00 -12.78
CA THR A 690 -0.12 41.36 -13.60
C THR A 690 0.64 40.12 -14.07
N PRO A 691 0.13 39.37 -15.06
CA PRO A 691 0.70 38.07 -15.46
C PRO A 691 2.18 38.16 -15.88
N HIS A 692 2.58 39.24 -16.55
CA HIS A 692 3.98 39.45 -16.94
C HIS A 692 4.91 39.57 -15.72
N LEU A 693 4.54 40.37 -14.71
CA LEU A 693 5.29 40.45 -13.45
C LEU A 693 5.32 39.11 -12.72
N GLN A 694 4.20 38.41 -12.68
CA GLN A 694 4.10 37.08 -12.06
C GLN A 694 5.09 36.10 -12.70
N THR A 695 5.18 36.08 -14.03
CA THR A 695 6.12 35.21 -14.76
C THR A 695 7.57 35.53 -14.43
N VAL A 696 7.92 36.84 -14.40
CA VAL A 696 9.28 37.29 -14.07
C VAL A 696 9.65 36.92 -12.62
N VAL A 697 8.72 37.14 -11.67
CA VAL A 697 8.92 36.77 -10.27
C VAL A 697 9.13 35.26 -10.11
N LEU A 698 8.34 34.42 -10.79
CA LEU A 698 8.50 32.96 -10.78
C LEU A 698 9.86 32.55 -11.31
N MET A 699 10.36 33.18 -12.38
CA MET A 699 11.70 32.88 -12.90
C MET A 699 12.79 33.30 -11.91
N SER A 700 12.64 34.46 -11.25
CA SER A 700 13.60 34.89 -10.23
C SER A 700 13.65 33.91 -9.05
N ILE A 701 12.50 33.37 -8.65
CA ILE A 701 12.39 32.35 -7.60
C ILE A 701 13.12 31.07 -8.03
N ILE A 702 12.89 30.59 -9.24
CA ILE A 702 13.55 29.38 -9.77
C ILE A 702 15.05 29.54 -9.87
N GLN A 703 15.53 30.75 -10.18
CA GLN A 703 16.96 31.06 -10.22
C GLN A 703 17.60 31.10 -8.83
N ALA A 704 16.83 31.53 -7.83
CA ALA A 704 17.32 31.67 -6.45
C ALA A 704 17.24 30.38 -5.63
N ALA A 705 16.33 29.45 -5.99
CA ALA A 705 16.15 28.15 -5.37
C ALA A 705 17.12 27.11 -5.91
#